data_9a6841575779cab97ba93e1bfb0a5bd4
#
_entry.id   9a6841575779cab97ba93e1bfb0a5bd4
#
_cell.length_a   1.000
_cell.length_b   1.000
_cell.length_c   1.000
_cell.angle_alpha   90.00
_cell.angle_beta   90.00
_cell.angle_gamma   90.00
#
_symmetry.space_group_name_H-M   'P 1'
#
loop_
_entity.id
_entity.type
_entity.pdbx_description
1 polymer ?
#
loop_
_entity_poly.entity_id
_entity_poly.type
_entity_poly.pdbx_seq_one_letter_code
_entity_poly.pdbx_strand_id
1 'polypeptide(L)'
;MHDRTKGETPGDVGLAGGGEVVVRDLTWRPVGRREPVLRELDLTLRPGERVLLVGPSGSGKSTLLRALAGLLLTVDSGDLVGEVRVDGAAPGERPGAVGLVLQEPGSGTVAATVGRDVAFGLENVGVPAGDMPAVVDRCLAAVGLGDLPHTTPTGALSGGQTQRLALAGALALQPALLLLDEPTAMLDADSAARVRDAVVTGAAGLTTVVVEHRIEPWLEHVDRVLVLGRDGRIHHDGSAAEVLAEHGEALAADGIWVPGVPAPEPLTIDLGPLARAVEPGATLLTSEPLVVERARNHLDGSSEVTTALVTDAPLSPAAGRATALVGPSGGGKSTWLAALGGLVTPSSGRVLADGRSVGDLPATEIAHLVGWVPQWSSSALLARTVLDEVLLTGRTLGTADEGEARRLLEVLGLEHLERADPQTLSGGEQRRLAVAAALAHGPAVALADEPTVGQDRGTWAAVVGLLTAHRDRGGAVVAATHDPDLVSLVDEVRQVRPPETEPSRETPRAVLSACGPLALFAAAAIPMAAAVLSPGWRVSLVILGLLVLGAVVGLSNLPGRGAGWTVPGRWRGLGIRLVPALVGGLGVGWSTWLLGSRDVEVALSAALRLLVIVVPSAILLAFVDPDDLADHLGQRLRLPARPVVALGAALQRVQTFGAAWTEVGWARRLRGQGVTWRSPRSVVAHLWASTFGMLLRSLGSAATLAVAMDARGFAGAGRRTWATRAPWRAADTVVVLASLVTVAVALLAR
;
A
#
# COMPACT_ATOMS: atom_id res chain seq x y z
N MET A 1 -48.36 -4.61 -0.81
CA MET A 1 -48.99 -5.77 -0.19
C MET A 1 -49.01 -6.87 -1.26
N HIS A 2 -47.88 -7.57 -1.37
CA HIS A 2 -47.74 -8.78 -2.17
C HIS A 2 -46.97 -9.81 -1.35
N ASP A 3 -47.60 -10.90 -1.21
CA ASP A 3 -47.41 -12.06 -0.40
C ASP A 3 -46.07 -12.76 -0.73
N ARG A 4 -45.17 -12.84 0.23
CA ARG A 4 -44.03 -13.75 0.22
C ARG A 4 -44.28 -14.83 1.26
N THR A 5 -44.88 -15.90 0.83
CA THR A 5 -45.02 -17.11 1.64
C THR A 5 -44.27 -18.28 1.01
N LYS A 6 -43.40 -18.82 1.86
CA LYS A 6 -43.02 -20.23 2.07
C LYS A 6 -41.89 -20.83 1.25
N GLY A 7 -40.85 -21.16 1.98
CA GLY A 7 -40.27 -22.51 1.94
C GLY A 7 -38.95 -22.64 1.19
N GLU A 8 -37.93 -21.89 1.58
CA GLU A 8 -36.57 -22.32 1.27
C GLU A 8 -35.86 -22.73 2.56
N THR A 9 -35.52 -23.98 2.63
CA THR A 9 -34.69 -24.60 3.68
C THR A 9 -33.34 -23.90 3.73
N PRO A 10 -32.76 -23.59 4.92
CA PRO A 10 -31.42 -22.99 5.02
C PRO A 10 -30.35 -24.06 4.77
N GLY A 11 -30.07 -24.36 3.51
CA GLY A 11 -29.15 -25.43 3.16
C GLY A 11 -28.45 -25.30 1.82
N ASP A 12 -28.94 -24.47 0.92
CA ASP A 12 -28.38 -24.35 -0.43
C ASP A 12 -28.46 -22.89 -0.91
N VAL A 13 -27.60 -22.05 -0.35
CA VAL A 13 -27.37 -20.72 -0.93
C VAL A 13 -26.32 -20.91 -2.03
N GLY A 14 -26.78 -21.41 -3.18
CA GLY A 14 -26.02 -21.31 -4.42
C GLY A 14 -25.59 -19.87 -4.63
N LEU A 15 -24.37 -19.66 -5.12
CA LEU A 15 -23.92 -18.33 -5.59
C LEU A 15 -25.00 -17.77 -6.49
N ALA A 16 -25.37 -16.50 -6.33
CA ALA A 16 -26.33 -15.84 -7.22
C ALA A 16 -25.84 -16.03 -8.66
N GLY A 17 -26.73 -16.41 -9.57
CA GLY A 17 -26.36 -16.58 -10.98
C GLY A 17 -25.84 -15.25 -11.54
N GLY A 18 -24.95 -15.32 -12.53
CA GLY A 18 -24.44 -14.14 -13.22
C GLY A 18 -25.57 -13.28 -13.80
N GLY A 19 -25.41 -11.96 -13.77
CA GLY A 19 -26.36 -11.00 -14.31
C GLY A 19 -26.07 -10.62 -15.76
N GLU A 20 -27.10 -10.17 -16.49
CA GLU A 20 -26.93 -9.51 -17.77
C GLU A 20 -26.35 -8.11 -17.58
N VAL A 21 -25.36 -7.75 -18.41
CA VAL A 21 -24.81 -6.39 -18.43
C VAL A 21 -25.08 -5.74 -19.79
N VAL A 22 -25.70 -4.56 -19.77
CA VAL A 22 -25.99 -3.80 -20.99
C VAL A 22 -25.35 -2.42 -20.86
N VAL A 23 -24.50 -2.08 -21.83
CA VAL A 23 -23.91 -0.76 -22.00
C VAL A 23 -24.40 -0.17 -23.30
N ARG A 24 -24.87 1.09 -23.28
CA ARG A 24 -25.34 1.80 -24.48
C ARG A 24 -24.75 3.18 -24.57
N ASP A 25 -24.12 3.47 -25.70
CA ASP A 25 -23.54 4.77 -26.06
C ASP A 25 -22.65 5.37 -24.96
N LEU A 26 -21.88 4.52 -24.28
CA LEU A 26 -21.09 4.95 -23.14
C LEU A 26 -19.90 5.78 -23.59
N THR A 27 -19.91 7.05 -23.20
CA THR A 27 -18.82 7.99 -23.45
C THR A 27 -18.41 8.65 -22.16
N TRP A 28 -17.10 8.64 -21.85
CA TRP A 28 -16.54 9.24 -20.65
C TRP A 28 -15.40 10.20 -20.98
N ARG A 29 -15.50 11.44 -20.52
CA ARG A 29 -14.47 12.47 -20.63
C ARG A 29 -14.16 13.08 -19.26
N PRO A 30 -12.99 12.74 -18.64
CA PRO A 30 -12.55 13.37 -17.40
C PRO A 30 -12.32 14.88 -17.54
N VAL A 31 -12.54 15.65 -16.46
CA VAL A 31 -12.19 17.07 -16.40
C VAL A 31 -10.69 17.24 -16.67
N GLY A 32 -10.35 18.22 -17.50
CA GLY A 32 -8.96 18.51 -17.88
C GLY A 32 -8.47 17.76 -19.13
N ARG A 33 -9.18 16.74 -19.60
CA ARG A 33 -8.90 16.10 -20.89
C ARG A 33 -9.76 16.69 -22.00
N ARG A 34 -9.16 16.92 -23.18
CA ARG A 34 -9.89 17.39 -24.38
C ARG A 34 -10.66 16.27 -25.04
N GLU A 35 -10.07 15.08 -25.06
CA GLU A 35 -10.62 13.89 -25.70
C GLU A 35 -11.23 12.94 -24.67
N PRO A 36 -12.37 12.27 -25.00
CA PRO A 36 -12.90 11.19 -24.18
C PRO A 36 -11.93 10.03 -24.05
N VAL A 37 -11.98 9.35 -22.90
CA VAL A 37 -11.23 8.11 -22.63
C VAL A 37 -12.01 6.89 -23.13
N LEU A 38 -13.33 6.93 -23.02
CA LEU A 38 -14.26 5.93 -23.60
C LEU A 38 -15.15 6.65 -24.58
N ARG A 39 -15.43 6.04 -25.74
CA ARG A 39 -16.19 6.67 -26.83
C ARG A 39 -17.24 5.73 -27.38
N GLU A 40 -18.52 6.11 -27.26
CA GLU A 40 -19.66 5.46 -27.91
C GLU A 40 -19.62 3.93 -27.80
N LEU A 41 -19.38 3.42 -26.57
CA LEU A 41 -19.28 1.99 -26.33
C LEU A 41 -20.65 1.36 -26.20
N ASP A 42 -20.93 0.37 -27.03
CA ASP A 42 -22.06 -0.54 -26.92
C ASP A 42 -21.55 -1.93 -26.58
N LEU A 43 -22.07 -2.54 -25.51
CA LEU A 43 -21.64 -3.85 -25.04
C LEU A 43 -22.78 -4.56 -24.35
N THR A 44 -22.94 -5.86 -24.64
CA THR A 44 -23.84 -6.73 -23.90
C THR A 44 -23.05 -7.96 -23.43
N LEU A 45 -23.08 -8.24 -22.11
CA LEU A 45 -22.56 -9.46 -21.53
C LEU A 45 -23.72 -10.35 -21.10
N ARG A 46 -23.64 -11.63 -21.43
CA ARG A 46 -24.67 -12.63 -21.08
C ARG A 46 -24.48 -13.09 -19.63
N PRO A 47 -25.55 -13.51 -18.96
CA PRO A 47 -25.45 -14.10 -17.64
C PRO A 47 -24.47 -15.27 -17.60
N GLY A 48 -23.49 -15.22 -16.69
CA GLY A 48 -22.47 -16.24 -16.52
C GLY A 48 -21.32 -16.21 -17.53
N GLU A 49 -21.31 -15.26 -18.48
CA GLU A 49 -20.25 -15.09 -19.48
C GLU A 49 -18.95 -14.61 -18.83
N ARG A 50 -17.83 -15.22 -19.20
CA ARG A 50 -16.50 -14.81 -18.78
C ARG A 50 -15.77 -14.10 -19.92
N VAL A 51 -15.45 -12.84 -19.73
CA VAL A 51 -14.88 -11.97 -20.76
C VAL A 51 -13.48 -11.52 -20.36
N LEU A 52 -12.53 -11.64 -21.29
CA LEU A 52 -11.21 -11.08 -21.18
C LEU A 52 -11.15 -9.75 -21.91
N LEU A 53 -10.93 -8.66 -21.19
CA LEU A 53 -10.76 -7.32 -21.74
C LEU A 53 -9.28 -7.01 -21.92
N VAL A 54 -8.84 -6.86 -23.15
CA VAL A 54 -7.47 -6.58 -23.52
C VAL A 54 -7.33 -5.24 -24.23
N GLY A 55 -6.14 -4.72 -24.29
CA GLY A 55 -5.82 -3.47 -24.97
C GLY A 55 -4.51 -2.88 -24.48
N PRO A 56 -3.88 -1.96 -25.22
CA PRO A 56 -2.63 -1.32 -24.83
C PRO A 56 -2.79 -0.52 -23.53
N SER A 57 -1.67 -0.22 -22.88
CA SER A 57 -1.67 0.66 -21.69
C SER A 57 -2.24 2.02 -22.04
N GLY A 58 -3.12 2.54 -21.15
CA GLY A 58 -3.78 3.82 -21.36
C GLY A 58 -5.01 3.80 -22.29
N SER A 59 -5.44 2.63 -22.80
CA SER A 59 -6.66 2.50 -23.64
C SER A 59 -7.97 2.73 -22.87
N GLY A 60 -7.97 2.76 -21.53
CA GLY A 60 -9.18 2.99 -20.74
C GLY A 60 -9.79 1.73 -20.13
N LYS A 61 -9.09 0.58 -20.09
CA LYS A 61 -9.59 -0.69 -19.49
C LYS A 61 -10.11 -0.53 -18.07
N SER A 62 -9.26 -0.02 -17.17
CA SER A 62 -9.66 0.24 -15.77
C SER A 62 -10.77 1.30 -15.66
N THR A 63 -10.81 2.25 -16.60
CA THR A 63 -11.90 3.24 -16.71
C THR A 63 -13.21 2.55 -17.07
N LEU A 64 -13.19 1.60 -18.01
CA LEU A 64 -14.37 0.80 -18.36
C LEU A 64 -14.83 -0.05 -17.17
N LEU A 65 -13.92 -0.70 -16.44
CA LEU A 65 -14.30 -1.44 -15.23
C LEU A 65 -14.98 -0.53 -14.19
N ARG A 66 -14.44 0.69 -13.97
CA ARG A 66 -15.08 1.66 -13.06
C ARG A 66 -16.44 2.13 -13.57
N ALA A 67 -16.63 2.27 -14.89
CA ALA A 67 -17.91 2.58 -15.48
C ALA A 67 -18.92 1.47 -15.23
N LEU A 68 -18.55 0.20 -15.48
CA LEU A 68 -19.37 -0.97 -15.23
C LEU A 68 -19.73 -1.12 -13.74
N ALA A 69 -18.83 -0.71 -12.84
CA ALA A 69 -19.06 -0.67 -11.40
C ALA A 69 -19.90 0.53 -10.94
N GLY A 70 -20.15 1.52 -11.80
CA GLY A 70 -20.85 2.77 -11.42
C GLY A 70 -20.00 3.69 -10.55
N LEU A 71 -18.67 3.59 -10.61
CA LEU A 71 -17.74 4.25 -9.70
C LEU A 71 -16.94 5.40 -10.34
N LEU A 72 -17.23 5.77 -11.60
CA LEU A 72 -16.48 6.84 -12.29
C LEU A 72 -16.55 8.17 -11.52
N LEU A 73 -17.72 8.56 -11.04
CA LEU A 73 -17.94 9.82 -10.35
C LEU A 73 -17.57 9.78 -8.85
N THR A 74 -17.11 8.66 -8.33
CA THR A 74 -16.67 8.56 -6.93
C THR A 74 -15.36 9.32 -6.70
N VAL A 75 -14.45 9.27 -7.66
CA VAL A 75 -13.10 9.83 -7.56
C VAL A 75 -12.84 10.88 -8.62
N ASP A 76 -13.36 10.67 -9.82
CA ASP A 76 -13.14 11.52 -10.97
C ASP A 76 -14.35 12.42 -11.22
N SER A 77 -14.10 13.65 -11.67
CA SER A 77 -15.12 14.55 -12.21
C SER A 77 -15.03 14.54 -13.73
N GLY A 78 -16.16 14.52 -14.42
CA GLY A 78 -16.18 14.49 -15.88
C GLY A 78 -17.58 14.43 -16.45
N ASP A 79 -17.64 14.37 -17.78
CA ASP A 79 -18.88 14.21 -18.53
C ASP A 79 -19.09 12.73 -18.86
N LEU A 80 -20.17 12.17 -18.35
CA LEU A 80 -20.62 10.80 -18.61
C LEU A 80 -21.89 10.86 -19.47
N VAL A 81 -21.86 10.21 -20.62
CA VAL A 81 -23.00 10.06 -21.54
C VAL A 81 -23.27 8.56 -21.73
N GLY A 82 -24.51 8.19 -22.02
CA GLY A 82 -24.91 6.80 -22.14
C GLY A 82 -25.34 6.17 -20.83
N GLU A 83 -25.54 4.86 -20.84
CA GLU A 83 -26.04 4.11 -19.68
C GLU A 83 -25.32 2.77 -19.51
N VAL A 84 -25.20 2.34 -18.25
CA VAL A 84 -24.77 1.00 -17.84
C VAL A 84 -25.88 0.39 -17.00
N ARG A 85 -26.28 -0.85 -17.32
CA ARG A 85 -27.29 -1.61 -16.55
C ARG A 85 -26.74 -3.00 -16.21
N VAL A 86 -26.91 -3.41 -14.98
CA VAL A 86 -26.64 -4.77 -14.49
C VAL A 86 -27.97 -5.33 -13.99
N ASP A 87 -28.46 -6.41 -14.60
CA ASP A 87 -29.80 -6.95 -14.35
C ASP A 87 -30.92 -5.88 -14.46
N GLY A 88 -30.80 -5.02 -15.45
CA GLY A 88 -31.78 -3.98 -15.74
C GLY A 88 -31.74 -2.76 -14.80
N ALA A 89 -30.89 -2.74 -13.79
CA ALA A 89 -30.72 -1.62 -12.86
C ALA A 89 -29.35 -0.93 -13.04
N ALA A 90 -29.24 0.36 -12.70
CA ALA A 90 -27.93 1.01 -12.66
C ALA A 90 -27.04 0.40 -11.56
N PRO A 91 -25.72 0.25 -11.77
CA PRO A 91 -24.83 -0.43 -10.81
C PRO A 91 -24.91 0.14 -9.39
N GLY A 92 -25.08 1.47 -9.24
CA GLY A 92 -25.18 2.16 -7.95
C GLY A 92 -26.53 1.97 -7.23
N GLU A 93 -27.58 1.51 -7.92
CA GLU A 93 -28.91 1.31 -7.32
C GLU A 93 -28.99 0.06 -6.44
N ARG A 94 -28.14 -0.93 -6.70
CA ARG A 94 -28.05 -2.19 -5.94
C ARG A 94 -26.68 -2.33 -5.33
N PRO A 95 -26.43 -1.87 -4.10
CA PRO A 95 -25.16 -2.06 -3.42
C PRO A 95 -24.77 -3.54 -3.36
N GLY A 96 -23.58 -3.88 -3.82
CA GLY A 96 -23.07 -5.24 -3.87
C GLY A 96 -23.44 -6.04 -5.14
N ALA A 97 -24.23 -5.49 -6.08
CA ALA A 97 -24.49 -6.16 -7.35
C ALA A 97 -23.24 -6.31 -8.23
N VAL A 98 -22.25 -5.45 -8.05
CA VAL A 98 -20.97 -5.51 -8.75
C VAL A 98 -19.85 -5.69 -7.75
N GLY A 99 -19.06 -6.74 -7.92
CA GLY A 99 -17.80 -6.97 -7.20
C GLY A 99 -16.65 -6.42 -8.00
N LEU A 100 -15.73 -5.69 -7.36
CA LEU A 100 -14.54 -5.13 -8.01
C LEU A 100 -13.28 -5.51 -7.23
N VAL A 101 -12.30 -6.09 -7.92
CA VAL A 101 -10.95 -6.36 -7.42
C VAL A 101 -9.99 -5.46 -8.18
N LEU A 102 -9.23 -4.65 -7.43
CA LEU A 102 -8.29 -3.67 -7.97
C LEU A 102 -6.93 -4.30 -8.28
N GLN A 103 -6.19 -3.65 -9.18
CA GLN A 103 -4.88 -4.08 -9.66
C GLN A 103 -3.84 -4.23 -8.55
N GLU A 104 -3.77 -3.26 -7.64
CA GLU A 104 -2.75 -3.20 -6.60
C GLU A 104 -3.16 -4.03 -5.37
N PRO A 105 -2.44 -5.13 -5.02
CA PRO A 105 -2.75 -5.92 -3.86
C PRO A 105 -2.73 -5.07 -2.58
N GLY A 106 -3.80 -5.13 -1.79
CA GLY A 106 -3.92 -4.39 -0.53
C GLY A 106 -4.39 -2.94 -0.63
N SER A 107 -4.44 -2.35 -1.83
CA SER A 107 -5.01 -1.00 -2.00
C SER A 107 -6.49 -0.95 -1.62
N GLY A 108 -7.20 -2.06 -1.83
CA GLY A 108 -8.61 -2.25 -1.48
C GLY A 108 -8.86 -2.77 -0.06
N THR A 109 -7.84 -3.02 0.75
CA THR A 109 -8.01 -3.49 2.13
C THR A 109 -8.53 -2.37 3.02
N VAL A 110 -9.67 -2.60 3.68
CA VAL A 110 -10.39 -1.60 4.48
C VAL A 110 -10.25 -1.85 5.98
N ALA A 111 -10.09 -3.11 6.41
CA ALA A 111 -10.02 -3.48 7.82
C ALA A 111 -8.69 -4.13 8.22
N ALA A 112 -8.36 -4.08 9.52
CA ALA A 112 -7.10 -4.58 10.06
C ALA A 112 -6.97 -6.09 10.04
N THR A 113 -8.08 -6.85 10.01
CA THR A 113 -8.07 -8.31 10.06
C THR A 113 -8.86 -8.93 8.90
N VAL A 114 -8.46 -10.15 8.52
CA VAL A 114 -9.03 -10.92 7.40
C VAL A 114 -10.56 -11.03 7.52
N GLY A 115 -11.08 -11.44 8.69
CA GLY A 115 -12.51 -11.61 8.88
C GLY A 115 -13.30 -10.30 8.79
N ARG A 116 -12.76 -9.19 9.32
CA ARG A 116 -13.38 -7.87 9.24
C ARG A 116 -13.36 -7.32 7.83
N ASP A 117 -12.29 -7.55 7.07
CA ASP A 117 -12.19 -7.06 5.70
C ASP A 117 -13.25 -7.70 4.79
N VAL A 118 -13.44 -9.03 4.88
CA VAL A 118 -14.51 -9.74 4.15
C VAL A 118 -15.89 -9.31 4.63
N ALA A 119 -16.10 -9.14 5.94
CA ALA A 119 -17.37 -8.72 6.53
C ALA A 119 -17.78 -7.29 6.19
N PHE A 120 -16.84 -6.42 5.81
CA PHE A 120 -17.07 -4.99 5.57
C PHE A 120 -18.22 -4.72 4.59
N GLY A 121 -18.26 -5.44 3.47
CA GLY A 121 -19.37 -5.32 2.50
C GLY A 121 -20.70 -5.79 3.07
N LEU A 122 -20.70 -6.91 3.80
CA LEU A 122 -21.90 -7.47 4.44
C LEU A 122 -22.54 -6.50 5.43
N GLU A 123 -21.69 -5.82 6.21
CA GLU A 123 -22.13 -4.78 7.14
C GLU A 123 -22.82 -3.60 6.41
N ASN A 124 -22.27 -3.17 5.27
CA ASN A 124 -22.80 -2.05 4.49
C ASN A 124 -24.17 -2.36 3.88
N VAL A 125 -24.41 -3.61 3.46
CA VAL A 125 -25.70 -4.05 2.91
C VAL A 125 -26.68 -4.53 4.00
N GLY A 126 -26.28 -4.49 5.28
CA GLY A 126 -27.17 -4.74 6.42
C GLY A 126 -27.41 -6.21 6.74
N VAL A 127 -26.50 -7.12 6.38
CA VAL A 127 -26.56 -8.54 6.78
C VAL A 127 -26.56 -8.65 8.30
N PRO A 128 -27.40 -9.49 8.93
CA PRO A 128 -27.36 -9.70 10.37
C PRO A 128 -26.00 -10.20 10.86
N ALA A 129 -25.52 -9.67 11.99
CA ALA A 129 -24.22 -10.03 12.55
C ALA A 129 -24.02 -11.55 12.80
N GLY A 130 -25.13 -12.26 13.12
CA GLY A 130 -25.08 -13.71 13.36
C GLY A 130 -24.81 -14.53 12.11
N ASP A 131 -25.14 -14.01 10.91
CA ASP A 131 -25.01 -14.73 9.64
C ASP A 131 -23.65 -14.46 8.97
N MET A 132 -22.98 -13.37 9.32
CA MET A 132 -21.73 -12.93 8.69
C MET A 132 -20.60 -13.97 8.83
N PRO A 133 -20.33 -14.57 10.00
CA PRO A 133 -19.22 -15.52 10.14
C PRO A 133 -19.29 -16.68 9.14
N ALA A 134 -20.47 -17.26 8.94
CA ALA A 134 -20.67 -18.35 7.99
C ALA A 134 -20.44 -17.93 6.54
N VAL A 135 -20.78 -16.67 6.16
CA VAL A 135 -20.48 -16.12 4.84
C VAL A 135 -18.98 -15.90 4.68
N VAL A 136 -18.32 -15.33 5.69
CA VAL A 136 -16.87 -15.07 5.70
C VAL A 136 -16.11 -16.39 5.53
N ASP A 137 -16.46 -17.44 6.31
CA ASP A 137 -15.83 -18.75 6.23
C ASP A 137 -15.95 -19.37 4.82
N ARG A 138 -17.15 -19.33 4.22
CA ARG A 138 -17.36 -19.83 2.85
C ARG A 138 -16.53 -19.07 1.82
N CYS A 139 -16.49 -17.75 1.90
CA CYS A 139 -15.74 -16.94 0.94
C CYS A 139 -14.24 -17.14 1.09
N LEU A 140 -13.71 -17.21 2.30
CA LEU A 140 -12.30 -17.53 2.54
C LEU A 140 -11.94 -18.93 2.03
N ALA A 141 -12.81 -19.93 2.27
CA ALA A 141 -12.60 -21.28 1.74
C ALA A 141 -12.60 -21.31 0.21
N ALA A 142 -13.55 -20.61 -0.43
CA ALA A 142 -13.68 -20.53 -1.89
C ALA A 142 -12.42 -19.97 -2.57
N VAL A 143 -11.68 -19.09 -1.88
CA VAL A 143 -10.44 -18.51 -2.41
C VAL A 143 -9.17 -19.18 -1.86
N GLY A 144 -9.30 -20.32 -1.16
CA GLY A 144 -8.17 -21.06 -0.59
C GLY A 144 -7.46 -20.33 0.56
N LEU A 145 -8.22 -19.59 1.39
CA LEU A 145 -7.76 -18.92 2.61
C LEU A 145 -8.49 -19.45 3.87
N GLY A 146 -9.22 -20.56 3.77
CA GLY A 146 -10.03 -21.10 4.86
C GLY A 146 -9.25 -21.50 6.12
N ASP A 147 -7.95 -21.78 5.99
CA ASP A 147 -7.07 -22.13 7.13
C ASP A 147 -6.64 -20.89 7.94
N LEU A 148 -6.88 -19.67 7.45
CA LEU A 148 -6.47 -18.47 8.14
C LEU A 148 -7.50 -18.08 9.22
N PRO A 149 -7.06 -17.85 10.47
CA PRO A 149 -7.93 -17.28 11.49
C PRO A 149 -8.50 -15.92 11.07
N HIS A 150 -9.76 -15.63 11.37
CA HIS A 150 -10.37 -14.32 11.10
C HIS A 150 -9.61 -13.14 11.71
N THR A 151 -8.87 -13.40 12.80
CA THR A 151 -8.06 -12.41 13.51
C THR A 151 -6.69 -12.19 12.88
N THR A 152 -6.36 -12.90 11.81
CA THR A 152 -5.08 -12.70 11.10
C THR A 152 -4.98 -11.26 10.59
N PRO A 153 -3.91 -10.52 10.92
CA PRO A 153 -3.72 -9.16 10.44
C PRO A 153 -3.59 -9.13 8.91
N THR A 154 -4.34 -8.26 8.24
CA THR A 154 -4.26 -8.10 6.78
C THR A 154 -2.87 -7.71 6.30
N GLY A 155 -2.13 -6.92 7.10
CA GLY A 155 -0.75 -6.54 6.80
C GLY A 155 0.30 -7.66 6.97
N ALA A 156 -0.10 -8.86 7.40
CA ALA A 156 0.78 -10.04 7.49
C ALA A 156 0.65 -10.97 6.26
N LEU A 157 -0.30 -10.69 5.36
CA LEU A 157 -0.56 -11.49 4.17
C LEU A 157 0.49 -11.24 3.08
N SER A 158 0.80 -12.28 2.32
CA SER A 158 1.56 -12.14 1.06
C SER A 158 0.69 -11.44 -0.01
N GLY A 159 1.32 -10.89 -1.07
CA GLY A 159 0.58 -10.24 -2.16
C GLY A 159 -0.51 -11.14 -2.76
N GLY A 160 -0.22 -12.40 -3.03
CA GLY A 160 -1.22 -13.36 -3.53
C GLY A 160 -2.33 -13.70 -2.53
N GLN A 161 -2.03 -13.74 -1.22
CA GLN A 161 -3.06 -13.90 -0.20
C GLN A 161 -3.93 -12.65 -0.09
N THR A 162 -3.34 -11.47 -0.20
CA THR A 162 -4.06 -10.19 -0.17
C THR A 162 -5.00 -10.06 -1.36
N GLN A 163 -4.56 -10.48 -2.55
CA GLN A 163 -5.41 -10.48 -3.74
C GLN A 163 -6.59 -11.47 -3.62
N ARG A 164 -6.34 -12.66 -3.08
CA ARG A 164 -7.41 -13.63 -2.79
C ARG A 164 -8.36 -13.12 -1.69
N LEU A 165 -7.86 -12.38 -0.71
CA LEU A 165 -8.71 -11.72 0.28
C LEU A 165 -9.63 -10.67 -0.36
N ALA A 166 -9.12 -9.85 -1.28
CA ALA A 166 -9.92 -8.89 -2.02
C ALA A 166 -11.03 -9.58 -2.83
N LEU A 167 -10.69 -10.73 -3.47
CA LEU A 167 -11.69 -11.56 -4.17
C LEU A 167 -12.74 -12.11 -3.20
N ALA A 168 -12.35 -12.64 -2.02
CA ALA A 168 -13.30 -13.09 -1.00
C ALA A 168 -14.25 -11.99 -0.57
N GLY A 169 -13.74 -10.76 -0.36
CA GLY A 169 -14.56 -9.59 -0.03
C GLY A 169 -15.54 -9.18 -1.13
N ALA A 170 -15.15 -9.31 -2.39
CA ALA A 170 -16.05 -9.09 -3.54
C ALA A 170 -17.14 -10.17 -3.64
N LEU A 171 -16.76 -11.45 -3.48
CA LEU A 171 -17.68 -12.58 -3.55
C LEU A 171 -18.67 -12.63 -2.37
N ALA A 172 -18.31 -12.09 -1.21
CA ALA A 172 -19.17 -12.08 -0.02
C ALA A 172 -20.53 -11.38 -0.28
N LEU A 173 -20.55 -10.41 -1.18
CA LEU A 173 -21.77 -9.68 -1.57
C LEU A 173 -22.65 -10.43 -2.57
N GLN A 174 -22.21 -11.62 -3.05
CA GLN A 174 -22.88 -12.40 -4.10
C GLN A 174 -23.20 -11.53 -5.33
N PRO A 175 -22.18 -10.95 -5.98
CA PRO A 175 -22.40 -10.02 -7.07
C PRO A 175 -22.99 -10.70 -8.31
N ALA A 176 -23.77 -9.97 -9.10
CA ALA A 176 -24.22 -10.39 -10.42
C ALA A 176 -23.11 -10.24 -11.48
N LEU A 177 -22.19 -9.29 -11.26
CA LEU A 177 -21.04 -8.99 -12.10
C LEU A 177 -19.75 -8.91 -11.27
N LEU A 178 -18.73 -9.67 -11.66
CA LEU A 178 -17.39 -9.60 -11.04
C LEU A 178 -16.40 -8.96 -12.00
N LEU A 179 -15.73 -7.91 -11.55
CA LEU A 179 -14.75 -7.15 -12.30
C LEU A 179 -13.36 -7.32 -11.67
N LEU A 180 -12.38 -7.73 -12.47
CA LEU A 180 -11.02 -8.02 -12.02
C LEU A 180 -10.03 -7.18 -12.85
N ASP A 181 -9.36 -6.23 -12.19
CA ASP A 181 -8.37 -5.37 -12.83
C ASP A 181 -6.96 -5.92 -12.57
N GLU A 182 -6.39 -6.61 -13.53
CA GLU A 182 -5.07 -7.24 -13.50
C GLU A 182 -4.81 -8.07 -12.22
N PRO A 183 -5.67 -9.05 -11.88
CA PRO A 183 -5.62 -9.75 -10.61
C PRO A 183 -4.34 -10.56 -10.38
N THR A 184 -3.56 -10.86 -11.43
CA THR A 184 -2.34 -11.67 -11.34
C THR A 184 -1.04 -10.92 -11.66
N ALA A 185 -1.11 -9.66 -12.08
CA ALA A 185 0.01 -8.92 -12.65
C ALA A 185 1.22 -8.71 -11.70
N MET A 186 1.00 -8.65 -10.39
CA MET A 186 2.04 -8.35 -9.38
C MET A 186 2.52 -9.58 -8.61
N LEU A 187 2.23 -10.77 -9.10
CA LEU A 187 2.42 -12.03 -8.37
C LEU A 187 3.46 -12.92 -9.06
N ASP A 188 4.15 -13.74 -8.26
CA ASP A 188 4.92 -14.86 -8.80
C ASP A 188 4.00 -15.89 -9.45
N ALA A 189 4.56 -16.76 -10.31
CA ALA A 189 3.81 -17.70 -11.13
C ALA A 189 2.88 -18.61 -10.29
N ASP A 190 3.35 -19.11 -9.13
CA ASP A 190 2.57 -19.99 -8.27
C ASP A 190 1.43 -19.22 -7.57
N SER A 191 1.69 -17.99 -7.14
CA SER A 191 0.68 -17.12 -6.54
C SER A 191 -0.35 -16.68 -7.57
N ALA A 192 0.07 -16.35 -8.79
CA ALA A 192 -0.81 -16.02 -9.91
C ALA A 192 -1.72 -17.21 -10.28
N ALA A 193 -1.17 -18.42 -10.35
CA ALA A 193 -1.95 -19.64 -10.59
C ALA A 193 -3.04 -19.82 -9.50
N ARG A 194 -2.66 -19.72 -8.22
CA ARG A 194 -3.62 -19.83 -7.11
C ARG A 194 -4.72 -18.75 -7.14
N VAL A 195 -4.41 -17.52 -7.57
CA VAL A 195 -5.43 -16.46 -7.74
C VAL A 195 -6.34 -16.80 -8.89
N ARG A 196 -5.82 -17.23 -10.03
CA ARG A 196 -6.62 -17.66 -11.18
C ARG A 196 -7.56 -18.82 -10.82
N ASP A 197 -7.03 -19.87 -10.16
CA ASP A 197 -7.84 -20.99 -9.71
C ASP A 197 -8.96 -20.54 -8.75
N ALA A 198 -8.67 -19.62 -7.84
CA ALA A 198 -9.65 -19.03 -6.94
C ALA A 198 -10.73 -18.23 -7.71
N VAL A 199 -10.39 -17.52 -8.77
CA VAL A 199 -11.37 -16.85 -9.64
C VAL A 199 -12.21 -17.87 -10.39
N VAL A 200 -11.58 -18.87 -11.01
CA VAL A 200 -12.28 -19.89 -11.83
C VAL A 200 -13.27 -20.69 -11.00
N THR A 201 -12.88 -21.07 -9.77
CA THR A 201 -13.72 -21.87 -8.87
C THR A 201 -14.69 -21.00 -8.06
N GLY A 202 -14.21 -19.91 -7.48
CA GLY A 202 -15.00 -19.03 -6.59
C GLY A 202 -16.02 -18.16 -7.33
N ALA A 203 -15.80 -17.85 -8.61
CA ALA A 203 -16.73 -17.08 -9.45
C ALA A 203 -17.46 -17.96 -10.47
N ALA A 204 -17.58 -19.28 -10.24
CA ALA A 204 -18.29 -20.16 -11.15
C ALA A 204 -19.77 -19.73 -11.32
N GLY A 205 -20.17 -19.53 -12.59
CA GLY A 205 -21.52 -19.08 -12.93
C GLY A 205 -21.79 -17.58 -12.79
N LEU A 206 -20.82 -16.78 -12.31
CA LEU A 206 -20.92 -15.31 -12.30
C LEU A 206 -20.51 -14.71 -13.64
N THR A 207 -21.19 -13.64 -14.05
CA THR A 207 -20.69 -12.81 -15.16
C THR A 207 -19.40 -12.15 -14.73
N THR A 208 -18.30 -12.38 -15.47
CA THR A 208 -16.97 -11.95 -15.04
C THR A 208 -16.25 -11.22 -16.16
N VAL A 209 -15.66 -10.06 -15.87
CA VAL A 209 -14.75 -9.35 -16.77
C VAL A 209 -13.37 -9.32 -16.13
N VAL A 210 -12.40 -9.88 -16.83
CA VAL A 210 -10.98 -9.91 -16.41
C VAL A 210 -10.18 -9.00 -17.32
N VAL A 211 -9.43 -8.07 -16.77
CA VAL A 211 -8.40 -7.31 -17.48
C VAL A 211 -7.06 -7.94 -17.18
N GLU A 212 -6.26 -8.25 -18.19
CA GLU A 212 -4.89 -8.75 -18.02
C GLU A 212 -4.00 -8.35 -19.20
N HIS A 213 -2.71 -8.22 -18.92
CA HIS A 213 -1.69 -7.97 -19.95
C HIS A 213 -1.18 -9.27 -20.56
N ARG A 214 -0.83 -10.28 -19.75
CA ARG A 214 -0.43 -11.61 -20.20
C ARG A 214 -1.67 -12.50 -20.27
N ILE A 215 -2.24 -12.62 -21.46
CA ILE A 215 -3.55 -13.24 -21.69
C ILE A 215 -3.52 -14.76 -21.71
N GLU A 216 -2.39 -15.37 -22.06
CA GLU A 216 -2.25 -16.82 -22.27
C GLU A 216 -2.83 -17.68 -21.13
N PRO A 217 -2.54 -17.41 -19.83
CA PRO A 217 -3.06 -18.24 -18.74
C PRO A 217 -4.58 -18.16 -18.53
N TRP A 218 -5.26 -17.19 -19.18
CA TRP A 218 -6.69 -16.98 -19.03
C TRP A 218 -7.52 -17.52 -20.18
N LEU A 219 -6.90 -17.80 -21.34
CA LEU A 219 -7.63 -18.14 -22.58
C LEU A 219 -8.51 -19.39 -22.47
N GLU A 220 -8.12 -20.39 -21.67
CA GLU A 220 -8.92 -21.60 -21.43
C GLU A 220 -10.08 -21.36 -20.43
N HIS A 221 -10.13 -20.20 -19.79
CA HIS A 221 -11.07 -19.89 -18.72
C HIS A 221 -12.08 -18.78 -19.11
N VAL A 222 -12.02 -18.27 -20.33
CA VAL A 222 -12.88 -17.18 -20.82
C VAL A 222 -13.62 -17.62 -22.08
N ASP A 223 -14.82 -17.09 -22.24
CA ASP A 223 -15.70 -17.39 -23.37
C ASP A 223 -15.47 -16.43 -24.53
N ARG A 224 -15.01 -15.19 -24.23
CA ARG A 224 -14.97 -14.07 -25.17
C ARG A 224 -13.82 -13.12 -24.86
N VAL A 225 -13.24 -12.55 -25.89
CA VAL A 225 -12.19 -11.52 -25.83
C VAL A 225 -12.72 -10.22 -26.41
N LEU A 226 -12.60 -9.14 -25.64
CA LEU A 226 -12.88 -7.77 -26.07
C LEU A 226 -11.56 -7.01 -26.18
N VAL A 227 -11.34 -6.34 -27.32
CA VAL A 227 -10.16 -5.52 -27.56
C VAL A 227 -10.53 -4.05 -27.53
N LEU A 228 -10.04 -3.33 -26.53
CA LEU A 228 -10.23 -1.88 -26.38
C LEU A 228 -9.04 -1.14 -27.00
N GLY A 229 -9.30 -0.34 -28.04
CA GLY A 229 -8.29 0.46 -28.73
C GLY A 229 -7.86 1.70 -27.95
N ARG A 230 -6.76 2.33 -28.39
CA ARG A 230 -6.26 3.60 -27.82
C ARG A 230 -7.22 4.77 -27.98
N ASP A 231 -8.14 4.67 -28.92
CA ASP A 231 -9.20 5.66 -29.21
C ASP A 231 -10.41 5.53 -28.26
N GLY A 232 -10.39 4.56 -27.35
CA GLY A 232 -11.45 4.31 -26.38
C GLY A 232 -12.66 3.59 -26.95
N ARG A 233 -12.52 2.87 -28.09
CA ARG A 233 -13.56 2.07 -28.74
C ARG A 233 -13.23 0.57 -28.69
N ILE A 234 -14.28 -0.28 -28.75
CA ILE A 234 -14.09 -1.72 -28.94
C ILE A 234 -13.78 -1.97 -30.42
N HIS A 235 -12.58 -2.50 -30.69
CA HIS A 235 -12.14 -2.80 -32.04
C HIS A 235 -12.46 -4.23 -32.47
N HIS A 236 -12.33 -5.18 -31.54
CA HIS A 236 -12.61 -6.59 -31.80
C HIS A 236 -13.39 -7.19 -30.64
N ASP A 237 -14.27 -8.11 -30.99
CA ASP A 237 -15.22 -8.73 -30.07
C ASP A 237 -15.60 -10.12 -30.61
N GLY A 238 -15.13 -11.17 -29.94
CA GLY A 238 -15.36 -12.54 -30.42
C GLY A 238 -14.74 -13.59 -29.50
N SER A 239 -14.78 -14.85 -29.92
CA SER A 239 -14.08 -15.91 -29.19
C SER A 239 -12.57 -15.68 -29.19
N ALA A 240 -11.85 -16.18 -28.16
CA ALA A 240 -10.40 -16.05 -28.07
C ALA A 240 -9.71 -16.61 -29.32
N ALA A 241 -10.20 -17.74 -29.84
CA ALA A 241 -9.63 -18.40 -31.03
C ALA A 241 -9.78 -17.55 -32.29
N GLU A 242 -10.95 -16.94 -32.53
CA GLU A 242 -11.21 -16.09 -33.68
C GLU A 242 -10.37 -14.82 -33.63
N VAL A 243 -10.44 -14.08 -32.48
CA VAL A 243 -9.71 -12.80 -32.32
C VAL A 243 -8.21 -12.99 -32.46
N LEU A 244 -7.64 -14.05 -31.88
CA LEU A 244 -6.21 -14.29 -31.94
C LEU A 244 -5.77 -14.80 -33.31
N ALA A 245 -6.56 -15.63 -34.00
CA ALA A 245 -6.24 -16.12 -35.33
C ALA A 245 -6.26 -15.03 -36.39
N GLU A 246 -7.22 -14.10 -36.32
CA GLU A 246 -7.39 -13.04 -37.32
C GLU A 246 -6.55 -11.80 -37.03
N HIS A 247 -6.32 -11.48 -35.77
CA HIS A 247 -5.73 -10.20 -35.35
C HIS A 247 -4.51 -10.32 -34.42
N GLY A 248 -4.01 -11.54 -34.12
CA GLY A 248 -2.94 -11.77 -33.15
C GLY A 248 -1.67 -10.96 -33.38
N GLU A 249 -1.18 -10.90 -34.64
CA GLU A 249 0.01 -10.10 -34.98
C GLU A 249 -0.23 -8.60 -34.81
N ALA A 250 -1.39 -8.09 -35.23
CA ALA A 250 -1.77 -6.68 -35.02
C ALA A 250 -1.89 -6.32 -33.53
N LEU A 251 -2.51 -7.19 -32.74
CA LEU A 251 -2.63 -7.01 -31.29
C LEU A 251 -1.25 -7.00 -30.61
N ALA A 252 -0.34 -7.85 -31.04
CA ALA A 252 1.04 -7.86 -30.54
C ALA A 252 1.79 -6.57 -30.90
N ALA A 253 1.59 -6.03 -32.11
CA ALA A 253 2.14 -4.74 -32.54
C ALA A 253 1.55 -3.58 -31.73
N ASP A 254 0.28 -3.66 -31.32
CA ASP A 254 -0.40 -2.69 -30.43
C ASP A 254 0.03 -2.80 -28.96
N GLY A 255 0.90 -3.76 -28.63
CA GLY A 255 1.49 -3.90 -27.29
C GLY A 255 0.83 -4.97 -26.42
N ILE A 256 -0.06 -5.79 -26.94
CA ILE A 256 -0.71 -6.88 -26.19
C ILE A 256 0.18 -8.13 -26.22
N TRP A 257 0.34 -8.82 -25.09
CA TRP A 257 1.05 -10.10 -25.02
C TRP A 257 0.18 -11.23 -25.57
N VAL A 258 0.49 -11.63 -26.82
CA VAL A 258 -0.24 -12.67 -27.54
C VAL A 258 0.54 -13.98 -27.49
N PRO A 259 -0.09 -15.13 -27.19
CA PRO A 259 0.54 -16.43 -27.22
C PRO A 259 1.20 -16.75 -28.55
N GLY A 260 2.36 -17.38 -28.50
CA GLY A 260 3.12 -17.75 -29.70
C GLY A 260 3.87 -16.59 -30.37
N VAL A 261 3.66 -15.35 -29.96
CA VAL A 261 4.43 -14.20 -30.44
C VAL A 261 5.61 -13.95 -29.49
N PRO A 262 6.86 -14.01 -29.93
CA PRO A 262 8.05 -13.80 -29.11
C PRO A 262 8.00 -12.45 -28.37
N ALA A 263 8.70 -12.36 -27.23
CA ALA A 263 8.91 -11.08 -26.55
C ALA A 263 9.49 -10.04 -27.53
N PRO A 264 9.11 -8.76 -27.42
CA PRO A 264 9.66 -7.73 -28.29
C PRO A 264 11.17 -7.56 -28.05
N GLU A 265 11.90 -7.18 -29.06
CA GLU A 265 13.29 -6.80 -28.88
C GLU A 265 13.40 -5.58 -27.96
N PRO A 266 14.41 -5.54 -27.06
CA PRO A 266 14.68 -4.35 -26.25
C PRO A 266 14.87 -3.11 -27.13
N LEU A 267 14.27 -1.99 -26.75
CA LEU A 267 14.40 -0.74 -27.49
C LEU A 267 15.86 -0.28 -27.46
N THR A 268 16.42 0.04 -28.64
CA THR A 268 17.78 0.60 -28.73
C THR A 268 17.79 2.04 -28.20
N ILE A 269 18.51 2.27 -27.11
CA ILE A 269 18.57 3.55 -26.42
C ILE A 269 20.03 3.94 -26.19
N ASP A 270 20.37 5.20 -26.47
CA ASP A 270 21.63 5.79 -26.06
C ASP A 270 21.45 6.58 -24.77
N LEU A 271 22.13 6.16 -23.71
CA LEU A 271 22.10 6.79 -22.39
C LEU A 271 23.32 7.69 -22.14
N GLY A 272 24.19 7.86 -23.14
CA GLY A 272 25.48 8.52 -22.94
C GLY A 272 26.42 7.74 -21.99
N PRO A 273 27.55 8.34 -21.60
CA PRO A 273 28.55 7.64 -20.77
C PRO A 273 28.09 7.52 -19.30
N LEU A 274 28.76 6.63 -18.54
CA LEU A 274 28.63 6.59 -17.09
C LEU A 274 29.20 7.88 -16.46
N ALA A 275 28.66 8.30 -15.33
CA ALA A 275 29.16 9.44 -14.55
C ALA A 275 30.65 9.26 -14.11
N ARG A 276 31.07 8.01 -13.92
CA ARG A 276 32.46 7.63 -13.63
C ARG A 276 32.85 6.52 -14.59
N ALA A 277 33.98 6.68 -15.27
CA ALA A 277 34.55 5.61 -16.09
C ALA A 277 34.89 4.38 -15.24
N VAL A 278 34.49 3.21 -15.71
CA VAL A 278 34.68 1.93 -15.03
C VAL A 278 35.35 0.96 -16.00
N GLU A 279 36.32 0.20 -15.51
CA GLU A 279 36.94 -0.86 -16.32
C GLU A 279 35.94 -2.03 -16.53
N PRO A 280 35.82 -2.59 -17.74
CA PRO A 280 34.96 -3.73 -18.00
C PRO A 280 35.25 -4.90 -17.06
N GLY A 281 34.22 -5.46 -16.43
CA GLY A 281 34.34 -6.59 -15.50
C GLY A 281 34.81 -6.20 -14.09
N ALA A 282 35.08 -4.93 -13.81
CA ALA A 282 35.41 -4.48 -12.46
C ALA A 282 34.23 -4.69 -11.51
N THR A 283 34.49 -5.17 -10.30
CA THR A 283 33.47 -5.29 -9.25
C THR A 283 33.13 -3.90 -8.71
N LEU A 284 31.86 -3.54 -8.81
CA LEU A 284 31.36 -2.21 -8.39
C LEU A 284 30.86 -2.20 -6.95
N LEU A 285 30.26 -3.30 -6.53
CA LEU A 285 29.80 -3.55 -5.18
C LEU A 285 30.23 -4.95 -4.76
N THR A 286 30.48 -5.14 -3.49
CA THR A 286 30.69 -6.48 -2.90
C THR A 286 29.77 -6.62 -1.69
N SER A 287 28.87 -7.60 -1.71
CA SER A 287 28.15 -7.97 -0.51
C SER A 287 28.75 -9.22 0.10
N GLU A 288 29.05 -9.19 1.39
CA GLU A 288 29.26 -10.39 2.19
C GLU A 288 27.94 -11.19 2.27
N PRO A 289 27.93 -12.43 2.79
CA PRO A 289 26.68 -13.07 3.19
C PRO A 289 25.92 -12.19 4.18
N LEU A 290 24.64 -11.91 3.89
CA LEU A 290 23.83 -10.93 4.61
C LEU A 290 22.74 -11.60 5.44
N VAL A 291 22.51 -11.07 6.64
CA VAL A 291 21.27 -11.27 7.38
C VAL A 291 20.60 -9.91 7.56
N VAL A 292 19.34 -9.79 7.14
CA VAL A 292 18.56 -8.57 7.34
C VAL A 292 17.35 -8.89 8.17
N GLU A 293 17.25 -8.23 9.31
CA GLU A 293 16.08 -8.29 10.20
C GLU A 293 15.26 -7.02 10.04
N ARG A 294 13.94 -7.18 10.05
CA ARG A 294 12.99 -6.06 10.07
C ARG A 294 12.27 -6.03 11.41
N ALA A 295 12.40 -4.92 12.11
CA ALA A 295 11.61 -4.66 13.30
C ALA A 295 10.30 -3.96 12.91
N ARG A 296 9.17 -4.62 13.15
CA ARG A 296 7.85 -4.02 13.05
C ARG A 296 7.47 -3.48 14.43
N ASN A 297 7.53 -2.17 14.59
CA ASN A 297 7.14 -1.50 15.82
C ASN A 297 5.63 -1.23 15.81
N HIS A 298 4.92 -1.79 16.75
CA HIS A 298 3.50 -1.52 16.95
C HIS A 298 3.28 -0.26 17.79
N LEU A 299 2.12 0.36 17.66
CA LEU A 299 1.77 1.56 18.43
C LEU A 299 1.73 1.29 19.93
N ASP A 300 1.42 0.08 20.36
CA ASP A 300 1.44 -0.36 21.77
C ASP A 300 2.85 -0.51 22.38
N GLY A 301 3.89 -0.24 21.58
CA GLY A 301 5.30 -0.36 21.97
C GLY A 301 5.84 -1.79 21.91
N SER A 302 5.06 -2.77 21.45
CA SER A 302 5.58 -4.07 21.11
C SER A 302 6.39 -3.97 19.80
N SER A 303 7.43 -4.78 19.69
CA SER A 303 8.26 -4.87 18.49
C SER A 303 8.36 -6.33 18.09
N GLU A 304 7.98 -6.62 16.88
CA GLU A 304 8.17 -7.92 16.27
C GLU A 304 9.38 -7.85 15.34
N VAL A 305 10.36 -8.72 15.57
CA VAL A 305 11.53 -8.80 14.69
C VAL A 305 11.37 -10.05 13.83
N THR A 306 11.40 -9.84 12.52
CA THR A 306 11.34 -10.92 11.54
C THR A 306 12.58 -10.89 10.67
N THR A 307 13.15 -12.06 10.39
CA THR A 307 14.23 -12.18 9.43
C THR A 307 13.64 -12.03 8.02
N ALA A 308 14.07 -10.98 7.33
CA ALA A 308 13.56 -10.64 5.99
C ALA A 308 14.46 -11.15 4.86
N LEU A 309 15.73 -11.45 5.15
CA LEU A 309 16.69 -11.96 4.19
C LEU A 309 17.80 -12.73 4.91
N VAL A 310 18.17 -13.88 4.35
CA VAL A 310 19.43 -14.59 4.65
C VAL A 310 20.05 -14.95 3.31
N THR A 311 21.33 -14.59 3.11
CA THR A 311 22.06 -14.98 1.91
C THR A 311 23.25 -15.85 2.28
N ASP A 312 23.44 -16.95 1.56
CA ASP A 312 24.52 -17.92 1.81
C ASP A 312 25.81 -17.55 1.07
N ALA A 313 25.71 -16.73 0.03
CA ALA A 313 26.82 -16.39 -0.84
C ALA A 313 26.92 -14.88 -1.10
N PRO A 314 28.13 -14.37 -1.33
CA PRO A 314 28.32 -12.99 -1.72
C PRO A 314 27.69 -12.70 -3.09
N LEU A 315 27.27 -11.46 -3.29
CA LEU A 315 26.89 -10.91 -4.58
C LEU A 315 27.80 -9.75 -4.93
N SER A 316 28.42 -9.83 -6.11
CA SER A 316 29.40 -8.83 -6.56
C SER A 316 29.05 -8.32 -7.95
N PRO A 317 28.11 -7.35 -8.07
CA PRO A 317 27.75 -6.75 -9.35
C PRO A 317 28.99 -6.21 -10.06
N ALA A 318 29.18 -6.64 -11.29
CA ALA A 318 30.34 -6.29 -12.11
C ALA A 318 29.95 -5.42 -13.30
N ALA A 319 30.85 -4.53 -13.69
CA ALA A 319 30.71 -3.63 -14.81
C ALA A 319 30.42 -4.38 -16.12
N GLY A 320 29.40 -3.94 -16.87
CA GLY A 320 28.97 -4.56 -18.13
C GLY A 320 28.23 -5.89 -17.96
N ARG A 321 27.77 -6.22 -16.75
CA ARG A 321 27.00 -7.45 -16.48
C ARG A 321 25.63 -7.18 -15.88
N ALA A 322 24.70 -8.09 -16.20
CA ALA A 322 23.36 -8.12 -15.62
C ALA A 322 23.14 -9.39 -14.79
N THR A 323 22.58 -9.24 -13.60
CA THR A 323 22.23 -10.33 -12.66
C THR A 323 20.76 -10.29 -12.35
N ALA A 324 20.04 -11.41 -12.46
CA ALA A 324 18.67 -11.55 -12.00
C ALA A 324 18.63 -12.22 -10.63
N LEU A 325 17.85 -11.63 -9.69
CA LEU A 325 17.46 -12.23 -8.42
C LEU A 325 16.08 -12.85 -8.61
N VAL A 326 15.99 -14.18 -8.58
CA VAL A 326 14.74 -14.94 -8.75
C VAL A 326 14.39 -15.71 -7.48
N GLY A 327 13.11 -15.95 -7.25
CA GLY A 327 12.64 -16.68 -6.06
C GLY A 327 11.21 -16.27 -5.69
N PRO A 328 10.54 -16.94 -4.75
CA PRO A 328 9.15 -16.69 -4.41
C PRO A 328 8.92 -15.28 -3.86
N SER A 329 7.67 -14.82 -3.95
CA SER A 329 7.24 -13.58 -3.29
C SER A 329 7.48 -13.68 -1.78
N GLY A 330 8.02 -12.62 -1.18
CA GLY A 330 8.44 -12.65 0.23
C GLY A 330 9.80 -13.31 0.49
N GLY A 331 10.49 -13.84 -0.53
CA GLY A 331 11.80 -14.47 -0.40
C GLY A 331 12.96 -13.53 -0.02
N GLY A 332 12.72 -12.21 0.00
CA GLY A 332 13.75 -11.23 0.38
C GLY A 332 14.46 -10.52 -0.77
N LYS A 333 14.04 -10.73 -2.03
CA LYS A 333 14.64 -10.11 -3.24
C LYS A 333 14.75 -8.58 -3.13
N SER A 334 13.63 -7.89 -2.86
CA SER A 334 13.60 -6.43 -2.67
C SER A 334 14.42 -5.97 -1.46
N THR A 335 14.50 -6.82 -0.41
CA THR A 335 15.33 -6.55 0.77
C THR A 335 16.81 -6.63 0.43
N TRP A 336 17.21 -7.58 -0.43
CA TRP A 336 18.58 -7.68 -0.91
C TRP A 336 18.98 -6.47 -1.76
N LEU A 337 18.12 -6.08 -2.72
CA LEU A 337 18.35 -4.86 -3.50
C LEU A 337 18.46 -3.62 -2.59
N ALA A 338 17.58 -3.49 -1.60
CA ALA A 338 17.61 -2.37 -0.65
C ALA A 338 18.92 -2.38 0.19
N ALA A 339 19.43 -3.54 0.57
CA ALA A 339 20.72 -3.67 1.26
C ALA A 339 21.88 -3.27 0.34
N LEU A 340 21.87 -3.73 -0.94
CA LEU A 340 22.88 -3.32 -1.93
C LEU A 340 22.88 -1.80 -2.15
N GLY A 341 21.71 -1.16 -2.16
CA GLY A 341 21.57 0.29 -2.26
C GLY A 341 21.86 1.07 -0.98
N GLY A 342 22.27 0.40 0.12
CA GLY A 342 22.52 1.05 1.41
C GLY A 342 21.29 1.68 2.05
N LEU A 343 20.08 1.21 1.69
CA LEU A 343 18.80 1.67 2.20
C LEU A 343 18.38 0.95 3.47
N VAL A 344 18.82 -0.28 3.63
CA VAL A 344 18.61 -1.12 4.81
C VAL A 344 19.96 -1.56 5.33
N THR A 345 20.16 -1.45 6.64
CA THR A 345 21.39 -1.91 7.31
C THR A 345 21.23 -3.38 7.68
N PRO A 346 22.08 -4.29 7.18
CA PRO A 346 22.07 -5.69 7.59
C PRO A 346 22.40 -5.84 9.09
N SER A 347 21.78 -6.82 9.74
CA SER A 347 22.14 -7.23 11.11
C SER A 347 23.44 -8.03 11.15
N SER A 348 23.80 -8.70 10.04
CA SER A 348 25.09 -9.38 9.85
C SER A 348 25.54 -9.26 8.40
N GLY A 349 26.83 -9.21 8.18
CA GLY A 349 27.45 -8.94 6.89
C GLY A 349 27.45 -7.46 6.51
N ARG A 350 28.10 -7.12 5.39
CA ARG A 350 28.23 -5.74 4.90
C ARG A 350 28.13 -5.70 3.38
N VAL A 351 27.70 -4.54 2.88
CA VAL A 351 27.80 -4.18 1.46
C VAL A 351 28.84 -3.08 1.33
N LEU A 352 29.85 -3.31 0.50
CA LEU A 352 31.01 -2.46 0.34
C LEU A 352 31.10 -1.93 -1.10
N ALA A 353 31.48 -0.66 -1.22
CA ALA A 353 31.92 -0.02 -2.45
C ALA A 353 33.31 0.59 -2.20
N ASP A 354 34.31 0.24 -3.01
CA ASP A 354 35.70 0.67 -2.82
C ASP A 354 36.20 0.46 -1.36
N GLY A 355 35.80 -0.65 -0.72
CA GLY A 355 36.15 -1.01 0.67
C GLY A 355 35.40 -0.23 1.76
N ARG A 356 34.49 0.68 1.42
CA ARG A 356 33.66 1.46 2.36
C ARG A 356 32.24 0.91 2.40
N SER A 357 31.62 0.88 3.57
CA SER A 357 30.22 0.47 3.72
C SER A 357 29.28 1.43 2.95
N VAL A 358 28.45 0.88 2.07
CA VAL A 358 27.49 1.67 1.26
C VAL A 358 26.50 2.42 2.15
N GLY A 359 26.11 1.84 3.29
CA GLY A 359 25.22 2.48 4.26
C GLY A 359 25.76 3.79 4.84
N ASP A 360 27.08 3.93 4.92
CA ASP A 360 27.78 5.08 5.51
C ASP A 360 28.15 6.17 4.47
N LEU A 361 27.94 5.90 3.18
CA LEU A 361 28.25 6.86 2.12
C LEU A 361 27.29 8.07 2.16
N PRO A 362 27.80 9.28 1.86
CA PRO A 362 26.99 10.46 1.64
C PRO A 362 26.01 10.24 0.47
N ALA A 363 24.85 10.87 0.52
CA ALA A 363 23.81 10.72 -0.52
C ALA A 363 24.32 11.02 -1.94
N THR A 364 25.19 12.01 -2.11
CA THR A 364 25.80 12.35 -3.40
C THR A 364 26.71 11.23 -3.93
N GLU A 365 27.51 10.58 -3.07
CA GLU A 365 28.33 9.43 -3.47
C GLU A 365 27.46 8.22 -3.83
N ILE A 366 26.39 7.97 -3.06
CA ILE A 366 25.41 6.90 -3.38
C ILE A 366 24.75 7.17 -4.72
N ALA A 367 24.36 8.40 -5.03
CA ALA A 367 23.72 8.75 -6.30
C ALA A 367 24.65 8.53 -7.52
N HIS A 368 25.97 8.68 -7.37
CA HIS A 368 26.94 8.29 -8.40
C HIS A 368 27.07 6.76 -8.53
N LEU A 369 26.83 6.03 -7.47
CA LEU A 369 27.01 4.60 -7.41
C LEU A 369 25.76 3.83 -7.84
N VAL A 370 24.58 4.24 -7.36
CA VAL A 370 23.32 3.45 -7.46
C VAL A 370 22.22 4.23 -8.13
N GLY A 371 21.68 3.67 -9.21
CA GLY A 371 20.38 4.01 -9.77
C GLY A 371 19.32 3.04 -9.25
N TRP A 372 18.20 3.55 -8.71
CA TRP A 372 17.16 2.75 -8.09
C TRP A 372 15.86 2.80 -8.87
N VAL A 373 15.37 1.64 -9.27
CA VAL A 373 14.06 1.45 -9.90
C VAL A 373 13.17 0.66 -8.93
N PRO A 374 12.24 1.30 -8.22
CA PRO A 374 11.38 0.60 -7.27
C PRO A 374 10.28 -0.18 -7.98
N GLN A 375 9.68 -1.13 -7.29
CA GLN A 375 8.50 -1.87 -7.73
C GLN A 375 7.34 -0.93 -8.09
N TRP A 376 7.09 0.11 -7.29
CA TRP A 376 6.08 1.14 -7.52
C TRP A 376 6.71 2.41 -8.07
N SER A 377 6.51 2.67 -9.37
CA SER A 377 7.13 3.81 -10.07
C SER A 377 6.78 5.15 -9.43
N SER A 378 5.52 5.34 -9.01
CA SER A 378 5.04 6.55 -8.36
C SER A 378 5.81 6.89 -7.08
N SER A 379 6.43 5.90 -6.42
CA SER A 379 7.21 6.12 -5.20
C SER A 379 8.56 6.82 -5.43
N ALA A 380 9.09 6.74 -6.65
CA ALA A 380 10.37 7.35 -7.03
C ALA A 380 10.24 8.71 -7.70
N LEU A 381 9.01 9.12 -8.09
CA LEU A 381 8.76 10.38 -8.77
C LEU A 381 8.65 11.52 -7.77
N LEU A 382 9.59 12.47 -7.83
CA LEU A 382 9.78 13.53 -6.83
C LEU A 382 9.63 14.94 -7.41
N ALA A 383 9.80 15.12 -8.73
CA ALA A 383 9.76 16.40 -9.39
C ALA A 383 8.34 16.84 -9.78
N ARG A 384 8.19 18.08 -10.21
CA ARG A 384 6.90 18.67 -10.63
C ARG A 384 6.58 18.45 -12.10
N THR A 385 7.59 18.18 -12.92
CA THR A 385 7.43 17.94 -14.35
C THR A 385 8.22 16.70 -14.77
N VAL A 386 7.80 16.07 -15.84
CA VAL A 386 8.47 14.91 -16.44
C VAL A 386 9.93 15.22 -16.78
N LEU A 387 10.20 16.38 -17.40
CA LEU A 387 11.56 16.79 -17.71
C LEU A 387 12.41 17.01 -16.46
N ASP A 388 11.84 17.68 -15.44
CA ASP A 388 12.55 17.90 -14.17
C ASP A 388 12.87 16.59 -13.45
N GLU A 389 12.01 15.57 -13.60
CA GLU A 389 12.25 14.25 -12.99
C GLU A 389 13.50 13.58 -13.58
N VAL A 390 13.65 13.58 -14.91
CA VAL A 390 14.84 13.04 -15.55
C VAL A 390 16.10 13.80 -15.15
N LEU A 391 16.01 15.12 -15.04
CA LEU A 391 17.14 16.01 -14.71
C LEU A 391 17.49 16.07 -13.22
N LEU A 392 16.61 15.59 -12.34
CA LEU A 392 16.71 15.83 -10.89
C LEU A 392 18.05 15.41 -10.28
N THR A 393 18.47 14.18 -10.55
CA THR A 393 19.73 13.65 -10.02
C THR A 393 20.93 14.33 -10.65
N GLY A 394 20.94 14.50 -11.97
CA GLY A 394 21.99 15.21 -12.69
C GLY A 394 22.18 16.65 -12.20
N ARG A 395 21.10 17.40 -11.93
CA ARG A 395 21.19 18.74 -11.32
C ARG A 395 21.80 18.70 -9.92
N THR A 396 21.45 17.70 -9.12
CA THR A 396 22.03 17.55 -7.78
C THR A 396 23.52 17.25 -7.83
N LEU A 397 23.96 16.48 -8.83
CA LEU A 397 25.38 16.10 -9.04
C LEU A 397 26.16 17.11 -9.91
N GLY A 398 25.51 18.08 -10.53
CA GLY A 398 26.13 19.04 -11.44
C GLY A 398 26.43 18.50 -12.83
N THR A 399 25.77 17.41 -13.25
CA THR A 399 25.98 16.71 -14.55
C THR A 399 24.75 16.74 -15.43
N ALA A 400 23.74 17.59 -15.12
CA ALA A 400 22.50 17.63 -15.86
C ALA A 400 22.69 18.15 -17.30
N ASP A 401 22.22 17.41 -18.28
CA ASP A 401 22.11 17.82 -19.68
C ASP A 401 20.65 17.78 -20.14
N GLU A 402 20.09 18.96 -20.42
CA GLU A 402 18.69 19.10 -20.81
C GLU A 402 18.44 18.58 -22.24
N GLY A 403 19.44 18.67 -23.13
CA GLY A 403 19.36 18.15 -24.49
C GLY A 403 19.30 16.62 -24.50
N GLU A 404 20.13 15.96 -23.69
CA GLU A 404 20.09 14.50 -23.55
C GLU A 404 18.79 14.04 -22.87
N ALA A 405 18.32 14.75 -21.84
CA ALA A 405 17.05 14.43 -21.19
C ALA A 405 15.86 14.49 -22.16
N ARG A 406 15.79 15.51 -23.06
CA ARG A 406 14.74 15.59 -24.07
C ARG A 406 14.85 14.49 -25.11
N ARG A 407 16.06 14.16 -25.62
CA ARG A 407 16.24 13.02 -26.54
C ARG A 407 15.79 11.72 -25.91
N LEU A 408 16.08 11.51 -24.63
CA LEU A 408 15.63 10.33 -23.91
C LEU A 408 14.10 10.28 -23.79
N LEU A 409 13.45 11.40 -23.48
CA LEU A 409 12.00 11.49 -23.45
C LEU A 409 11.37 11.23 -24.83
N GLU A 410 11.97 11.73 -25.91
CA GLU A 410 11.52 11.47 -27.29
C GLU A 410 11.58 9.99 -27.63
N VAL A 411 12.71 9.31 -27.40
CA VAL A 411 12.87 7.86 -27.63
C VAL A 411 11.86 7.03 -26.82
N LEU A 412 11.49 7.48 -25.62
CA LEU A 412 10.52 6.81 -24.76
C LEU A 412 9.07 7.18 -25.07
N GLY A 413 8.81 8.08 -26.04
CA GLY A 413 7.47 8.57 -26.40
C GLY A 413 6.84 9.43 -25.32
N LEU A 414 7.65 10.14 -24.53
CA LEU A 414 7.22 11.01 -23.42
C LEU A 414 7.44 12.52 -23.70
N GLU A 415 7.92 12.91 -24.88
CA GLU A 415 8.25 14.28 -25.24
C GLU A 415 7.05 15.23 -25.12
N HIS A 416 5.86 14.76 -25.51
CA HIS A 416 4.62 15.52 -25.45
C HIS A 416 4.11 15.78 -24.00
N LEU A 417 4.69 15.07 -23.02
CA LEU A 417 4.38 15.15 -21.59
C LEU A 417 5.48 15.88 -20.79
N GLU A 418 6.48 16.49 -21.43
CA GLU A 418 7.64 17.07 -20.72
C GLU A 418 7.27 18.03 -19.59
N ARG A 419 6.14 18.74 -19.71
CA ARG A 419 5.62 19.69 -18.72
C ARG A 419 4.53 19.14 -17.82
N ALA A 420 4.08 17.91 -18.06
CA ALA A 420 3.05 17.29 -17.26
C ALA A 420 3.57 16.94 -15.86
N ASP A 421 2.65 16.85 -14.89
CA ASP A 421 2.96 16.31 -13.57
C ASP A 421 3.17 14.80 -13.69
N PRO A 422 4.32 14.24 -13.25
CA PRO A 422 4.62 12.82 -13.28
C PRO A 422 3.55 11.92 -12.63
N GLN A 423 2.83 12.43 -11.64
CA GLN A 423 1.79 11.68 -10.95
C GLN A 423 0.50 11.52 -11.78
N THR A 424 0.33 12.31 -12.85
CA THR A 424 -0.84 12.26 -13.73
C THR A 424 -0.66 11.32 -14.94
N LEU A 425 0.53 10.77 -15.10
CA LEU A 425 0.88 9.84 -16.18
C LEU A 425 0.21 8.48 -15.95
N SER A 426 -0.03 7.75 -17.04
CA SER A 426 -0.42 6.33 -16.97
C SER A 426 0.67 5.47 -16.32
N GLY A 427 0.32 4.29 -15.79
CA GLY A 427 1.27 3.41 -15.11
C GLY A 427 2.48 3.03 -15.99
N GLY A 428 2.27 2.76 -17.29
CA GLY A 428 3.36 2.49 -18.23
C GLY A 428 4.26 3.71 -18.49
N GLU A 429 3.68 4.91 -18.63
CA GLU A 429 4.43 6.16 -18.75
C GLU A 429 5.24 6.46 -17.50
N GLN A 430 4.64 6.29 -16.31
CA GLN A 430 5.36 6.44 -15.04
C GLN A 430 6.52 5.45 -14.92
N ARG A 431 6.33 4.20 -15.39
CA ARG A 431 7.39 3.18 -15.36
C ARG A 431 8.55 3.58 -16.24
N ARG A 432 8.30 3.94 -17.51
CA ARG A 432 9.35 4.41 -18.44
C ARG A 432 10.09 5.61 -17.86
N LEU A 433 9.36 6.58 -17.33
CA LEU A 433 9.94 7.77 -16.70
C LEU A 433 10.80 7.42 -15.49
N ALA A 434 10.32 6.56 -14.59
CA ALA A 434 11.05 6.20 -13.36
C ALA A 434 12.38 5.49 -13.66
N VAL A 435 12.40 4.57 -14.65
CA VAL A 435 13.62 3.89 -15.08
C VAL A 435 14.58 4.87 -15.76
N ALA A 436 14.06 5.72 -16.67
CA ALA A 436 14.86 6.75 -17.33
C ALA A 436 15.52 7.69 -16.31
N ALA A 437 14.74 8.22 -15.37
CA ALA A 437 15.23 9.11 -14.32
C ALA A 437 16.23 8.45 -13.37
N ALA A 438 16.11 7.13 -13.15
CA ALA A 438 17.07 6.37 -12.35
C ALA A 438 18.42 6.18 -13.04
N LEU A 439 18.45 6.18 -14.39
CA LEU A 439 19.65 5.84 -15.18
C LEU A 439 20.27 7.02 -15.93
N ALA A 440 19.52 8.10 -16.22
CA ALA A 440 19.97 9.23 -17.03
C ALA A 440 21.26 9.88 -16.53
N HIS A 441 21.46 9.95 -15.20
CA HIS A 441 22.66 10.56 -14.60
C HIS A 441 23.91 9.65 -14.63
N GLY A 442 23.82 8.44 -15.17
CA GLY A 442 24.95 7.51 -15.35
C GLY A 442 25.46 6.86 -14.07
N PRO A 443 24.62 6.28 -13.20
CA PRO A 443 25.10 5.56 -12.01
C PRO A 443 25.96 4.37 -12.40
N ALA A 444 26.79 3.85 -11.49
CA ALA A 444 27.62 2.66 -11.76
C ALA A 444 26.77 1.36 -11.75
N VAL A 445 25.79 1.26 -10.88
CA VAL A 445 24.94 0.07 -10.70
C VAL A 445 23.46 0.45 -10.77
N ALA A 446 22.70 -0.22 -11.62
CA ALA A 446 21.24 -0.17 -11.65
C ALA A 446 20.68 -1.28 -10.77
N LEU A 447 19.89 -0.92 -9.74
CA LEU A 447 19.13 -1.83 -8.91
C LEU A 447 17.66 -1.70 -9.27
N ALA A 448 17.05 -2.76 -9.82
CA ALA A 448 15.69 -2.74 -10.33
C ALA A 448 14.81 -3.79 -9.63
N ASP A 449 13.73 -3.33 -8.99
CA ASP A 449 12.79 -4.20 -8.29
C ASP A 449 11.53 -4.38 -9.14
N GLU A 450 11.36 -5.60 -9.67
CA GLU A 450 10.27 -6.01 -10.58
C GLU A 450 10.04 -4.99 -11.73
N PRO A 451 11.06 -4.68 -12.54
CA PRO A 451 11.00 -3.57 -13.48
C PRO A 451 9.98 -3.76 -14.62
N THR A 452 9.63 -5.00 -14.96
CA THR A 452 8.77 -5.36 -16.12
C THR A 452 7.39 -5.85 -15.75
N VAL A 453 7.06 -5.91 -14.46
CA VAL A 453 5.77 -6.44 -13.97
C VAL A 453 4.61 -5.54 -14.38
N GLY A 454 3.51 -6.16 -14.89
CA GLY A 454 2.28 -5.45 -15.26
C GLY A 454 2.46 -4.51 -16.47
N GLN A 455 3.40 -4.79 -17.37
CA GLN A 455 3.69 -3.94 -18.53
C GLN A 455 3.14 -4.53 -19.83
N ASP A 456 2.68 -3.64 -20.73
CA ASP A 456 2.47 -3.99 -22.12
C ASP A 456 3.81 -4.23 -22.84
N ARG A 457 3.77 -4.85 -24.02
CA ARG A 457 4.98 -5.18 -24.80
C ARG A 457 5.84 -3.96 -25.12
N GLY A 458 5.22 -2.81 -25.43
CA GLY A 458 5.95 -1.59 -25.77
C GLY A 458 6.69 -1.00 -24.57
N THR A 459 6.02 -0.94 -23.41
CA THR A 459 6.64 -0.49 -22.17
C THR A 459 7.74 -1.46 -21.71
N TRP A 460 7.51 -2.78 -21.84
CA TRP A 460 8.53 -3.80 -21.57
C TRP A 460 9.80 -3.58 -22.42
N ALA A 461 9.64 -3.42 -23.75
CA ALA A 461 10.77 -3.18 -24.65
C ALA A 461 11.58 -1.91 -24.27
N ALA A 462 10.90 -0.84 -23.87
CA ALA A 462 11.54 0.38 -23.44
C ALA A 462 12.29 0.22 -22.10
N VAL A 463 11.69 -0.43 -21.10
CA VAL A 463 12.30 -0.68 -19.80
C VAL A 463 13.51 -1.59 -19.91
N VAL A 464 13.37 -2.71 -20.63
CA VAL A 464 14.49 -3.64 -20.85
C VAL A 464 15.56 -2.99 -21.70
N GLY A 465 15.18 -2.18 -22.71
CA GLY A 465 16.11 -1.37 -23.50
C GLY A 465 16.95 -0.41 -22.66
N LEU A 466 16.35 0.28 -21.68
CA LEU A 466 17.07 1.15 -20.73
C LEU A 466 18.06 0.36 -19.86
N LEU A 467 17.68 -0.81 -19.36
CA LEU A 467 18.55 -1.66 -18.54
C LEU A 467 19.69 -2.23 -19.38
N THR A 468 19.42 -2.68 -20.59
CA THR A 468 20.41 -3.19 -21.55
C THR A 468 21.39 -2.08 -21.95
N ALA A 469 20.90 -0.90 -22.32
CA ALA A 469 21.74 0.26 -22.63
C ALA A 469 22.65 0.64 -21.47
N HIS A 470 22.13 0.54 -20.22
CA HIS A 470 22.94 0.78 -19.04
C HIS A 470 24.06 -0.26 -18.87
N ARG A 471 23.77 -1.54 -19.08
CA ARG A 471 24.78 -2.61 -19.08
C ARG A 471 25.82 -2.37 -20.19
N ASP A 472 25.38 -2.09 -21.39
CA ASP A 472 26.24 -2.00 -22.57
C ASP A 472 27.21 -0.80 -22.52
N ARG A 473 26.83 0.29 -21.83
CA ARG A 473 27.75 1.41 -21.53
C ARG A 473 28.75 1.11 -20.39
N GLY A 474 28.74 -0.13 -19.85
CA GLY A 474 29.66 -0.58 -18.80
C GLY A 474 29.10 -0.51 -17.36
N GLY A 475 27.83 -0.17 -17.18
CA GLY A 475 27.17 -0.24 -15.86
C GLY A 475 26.86 -1.68 -15.46
N ALA A 476 26.65 -1.93 -14.16
CA ALA A 476 26.10 -3.20 -13.71
C ALA A 476 24.58 -3.10 -13.54
N VAL A 477 23.86 -4.20 -13.78
CA VAL A 477 22.41 -4.30 -13.53
C VAL A 477 22.17 -5.45 -12.57
N VAL A 478 21.37 -5.18 -11.51
CA VAL A 478 20.81 -6.22 -10.62
C VAL A 478 19.30 -6.04 -10.60
N ALA A 479 18.58 -7.00 -11.15
CA ALA A 479 17.12 -6.97 -11.24
C ALA A 479 16.51 -8.10 -10.40
N ALA A 480 15.64 -7.76 -9.45
CA ALA A 480 14.73 -8.74 -8.86
C ALA A 480 13.56 -8.91 -9.82
N THR A 481 13.29 -10.12 -10.28
CA THR A 481 12.24 -10.34 -11.26
C THR A 481 11.70 -11.77 -11.27
N HIS A 482 10.45 -11.91 -11.70
CA HIS A 482 9.79 -13.17 -12.05
C HIS A 482 9.59 -13.31 -13.56
N ASP A 483 9.98 -12.31 -14.34
CA ASP A 483 9.77 -12.29 -15.79
C ASP A 483 10.78 -13.19 -16.51
N PRO A 484 10.35 -14.31 -17.12
CA PRO A 484 11.25 -15.24 -17.81
C PRO A 484 11.93 -14.62 -19.02
N ASP A 485 11.26 -13.66 -19.70
CA ASP A 485 11.81 -12.99 -20.88
C ASP A 485 12.99 -12.10 -20.45
N LEU A 486 12.87 -11.35 -19.34
CA LEU A 486 13.99 -10.58 -18.78
C LEU A 486 15.11 -11.48 -18.26
N VAL A 487 14.77 -12.59 -17.59
CA VAL A 487 15.77 -13.57 -17.08
C VAL A 487 16.59 -14.17 -18.20
N SER A 488 16.01 -14.35 -19.39
CA SER A 488 16.74 -14.89 -20.56
C SER A 488 17.82 -13.94 -21.12
N LEU A 489 17.79 -12.65 -20.74
CA LEU A 489 18.68 -11.60 -21.25
C LEU A 489 19.81 -11.24 -20.27
N VAL A 490 19.85 -11.84 -19.07
CA VAL A 490 20.88 -11.55 -18.07
C VAL A 490 22.05 -12.54 -18.13
N ASP A 491 23.21 -12.12 -17.62
CA ASP A 491 24.43 -12.95 -17.62
C ASP A 491 24.45 -13.94 -16.44
N GLU A 492 23.76 -13.63 -15.36
CA GLU A 492 23.77 -14.42 -14.14
C GLU A 492 22.40 -14.47 -13.47
N VAL A 493 22.02 -15.63 -12.95
CA VAL A 493 20.78 -15.83 -12.19
C VAL A 493 21.12 -16.29 -10.77
N ARG A 494 20.58 -15.59 -9.77
CA ARG A 494 20.73 -15.93 -8.36
C ARG A 494 19.38 -16.29 -7.75
N GLN A 495 19.31 -17.49 -7.18
CA GLN A 495 18.13 -17.95 -6.45
C GLN A 495 18.10 -17.36 -5.05
N VAL A 496 16.99 -16.70 -4.70
CA VAL A 496 16.72 -16.18 -3.36
C VAL A 496 15.73 -17.10 -2.68
N ARG A 497 16.13 -17.64 -1.53
CA ARG A 497 15.27 -18.54 -0.73
C ARG A 497 14.64 -17.75 0.42
N PRO A 498 13.37 -18.05 0.74
CA PRO A 498 12.77 -17.48 1.94
C PRO A 498 13.61 -17.87 3.16
N PRO A 499 13.84 -16.95 4.11
CA PRO A 499 14.46 -17.33 5.36
C PRO A 499 13.57 -18.38 6.07
N GLU A 500 14.20 -19.34 6.75
CA GLU A 500 13.46 -20.27 7.61
C GLU A 500 12.75 -19.42 8.69
N THR A 501 11.43 -19.44 8.66
CA THR A 501 10.62 -18.64 9.59
C THR A 501 10.63 -19.38 10.93
N GLU A 502 11.43 -18.92 11.88
CA GLU A 502 11.14 -19.27 13.27
C GLU A 502 9.74 -18.74 13.59
N PRO A 503 8.86 -19.53 14.24
CA PRO A 503 7.53 -19.06 14.61
C PRO A 503 7.70 -17.78 15.42
N SER A 504 7.08 -16.70 14.96
CA SER A 504 7.15 -15.38 15.61
C SER A 504 6.77 -15.56 17.07
N ARG A 505 7.67 -15.23 17.98
CA ARG A 505 7.36 -15.26 19.42
C ARG A 505 6.32 -14.19 19.65
N GLU A 506 5.06 -14.62 19.87
CA GLU A 506 4.00 -13.70 20.26
C GLU A 506 4.47 -12.90 21.47
N THR A 507 4.62 -11.59 21.29
CA THR A 507 4.91 -10.71 22.43
C THR A 507 3.72 -10.73 23.40
N PRO A 508 3.94 -10.90 24.70
CA PRO A 508 2.84 -10.90 25.67
C PRO A 508 2.05 -9.60 25.56
N ARG A 509 0.72 -9.69 25.60
CA ARG A 509 -0.16 -8.52 25.52
C ARG A 509 -0.09 -7.71 26.81
N ALA A 510 -0.14 -6.38 26.71
CA ALA A 510 -0.22 -5.49 27.86
C ALA A 510 -1.61 -5.55 28.52
N VAL A 511 -1.70 -5.20 29.80
CA VAL A 511 -2.98 -5.09 30.52
C VAL A 511 -3.92 -4.08 29.84
N LEU A 512 -3.38 -2.95 29.36
CA LEU A 512 -4.15 -1.91 28.65
C LEU A 512 -4.77 -2.40 27.33
N SER A 513 -4.22 -3.42 26.70
CA SER A 513 -4.81 -3.98 25.48
C SER A 513 -6.14 -4.72 25.72
N ALA A 514 -6.51 -4.98 26.98
CA ALA A 514 -7.82 -5.53 27.33
C ALA A 514 -8.92 -4.47 27.44
N CYS A 515 -8.58 -3.17 27.42
CA CYS A 515 -9.51 -2.06 27.55
C CYS A 515 -10.05 -1.62 26.19
N GLY A 516 -11.33 -1.29 26.13
CA GLY A 516 -11.97 -0.74 24.95
C GLY A 516 -11.56 0.72 24.66
N PRO A 517 -11.63 1.15 23.41
CA PRO A 517 -11.12 2.46 22.97
C PRO A 517 -11.81 3.65 23.67
N LEU A 518 -13.13 3.60 23.91
CA LEU A 518 -13.83 4.69 24.60
C LEU A 518 -13.38 4.84 26.06
N ALA A 519 -13.06 3.74 26.74
CA ALA A 519 -12.55 3.78 28.10
C ALA A 519 -11.15 4.39 28.13
N LEU A 520 -10.30 4.06 27.15
CA LEU A 520 -8.95 4.65 27.00
C LEU A 520 -9.04 6.16 26.70
N PHE A 521 -9.95 6.59 25.83
CA PHE A 521 -10.17 8.02 25.58
C PHE A 521 -10.69 8.76 26.82
N ALA A 522 -11.65 8.18 27.55
CA ALA A 522 -12.14 8.77 28.79
C ALA A 522 -11.01 8.87 29.83
N ALA A 523 -10.22 7.79 29.96
CA ALA A 523 -9.10 7.75 30.89
C ALA A 523 -7.97 8.74 30.52
N ALA A 524 -7.81 9.08 29.25
CA ALA A 524 -6.89 10.10 28.80
C ALA A 524 -7.43 11.53 29.02
N ALA A 525 -8.74 11.73 28.88
CA ALA A 525 -9.38 13.05 29.04
C ALA A 525 -9.62 13.46 30.49
N ILE A 526 -9.93 12.52 31.39
CA ILE A 526 -10.23 12.80 32.81
C ILE A 526 -9.07 13.53 33.51
N PRO A 527 -7.78 13.15 33.35
CA PRO A 527 -6.68 13.87 34.00
C PRO A 527 -6.51 15.32 33.50
N MET A 528 -7.05 15.69 32.33
CA MET A 528 -7.07 17.09 31.88
C MET A 528 -7.91 17.95 32.84
N ALA A 529 -9.06 17.43 33.28
CA ALA A 529 -9.86 18.13 34.30
C ALA A 529 -9.10 18.21 35.65
N ALA A 530 -8.42 17.14 36.04
CA ALA A 530 -7.61 17.14 37.27
C ALA A 530 -6.47 18.17 37.19
N ALA A 531 -5.82 18.34 36.03
CA ALA A 531 -4.77 19.34 35.80
C ALA A 531 -5.30 20.78 35.97
N VAL A 532 -6.50 21.08 35.43
CA VAL A 532 -7.16 22.39 35.59
C VAL A 532 -7.57 22.64 37.05
N LEU A 533 -8.07 21.62 37.72
CA LEU A 533 -8.53 21.70 39.11
C LEU A 533 -7.38 21.73 40.13
N SER A 534 -6.16 21.33 39.75
CA SER A 534 -5.01 21.25 40.66
C SER A 534 -4.62 22.63 41.23
N PRO A 535 -4.57 22.82 42.56
CA PRO A 535 -4.27 24.11 43.18
C PRO A 535 -2.79 24.51 43.08
N GLY A 536 -1.86 23.58 42.89
CA GLY A 536 -0.43 23.87 42.80
C GLY A 536 0.43 22.69 42.38
N TRP A 537 1.74 22.91 42.26
CA TRP A 537 2.69 21.94 41.75
C TRP A 537 2.76 20.62 42.53
N ARG A 538 2.58 20.65 43.85
CA ARG A 538 2.60 19.46 44.72
C ARG A 538 1.48 18.48 44.35
N VAL A 539 0.30 18.98 44.14
CA VAL A 539 -0.86 18.16 43.74
C VAL A 539 -0.68 17.64 42.32
N SER A 540 -0.21 18.48 41.41
CA SER A 540 0.11 18.03 40.03
C SER A 540 1.18 16.93 40.01
N LEU A 541 2.18 16.99 40.91
CA LEU A 541 3.20 15.95 41.05
C LEU A 541 2.61 14.63 41.60
N VAL A 542 1.72 14.69 42.59
CA VAL A 542 1.03 13.48 43.07
C VAL A 542 0.18 12.85 41.96
N ILE A 543 -0.58 13.66 41.21
CA ILE A 543 -1.38 13.17 40.08
C ILE A 543 -0.48 12.54 39.03
N LEU A 544 0.63 13.16 38.67
CA LEU A 544 1.59 12.60 37.72
C LEU A 544 2.18 11.28 38.22
N GLY A 545 2.49 11.18 39.51
CA GLY A 545 2.94 9.94 40.15
C GLY A 545 1.92 8.81 40.05
N LEU A 546 0.63 9.10 40.27
CA LEU A 546 -0.47 8.14 40.09
C LEU A 546 -0.62 7.70 38.64
N LEU A 547 -0.49 8.63 37.68
CA LEU A 547 -0.53 8.32 36.24
C LEU A 547 0.65 7.43 35.82
N VAL A 548 1.85 7.71 36.33
CA VAL A 548 3.04 6.87 36.08
C VAL A 548 2.85 5.47 36.69
N LEU A 549 2.32 5.38 37.92
CA LEU A 549 2.00 4.09 38.52
C LEU A 549 0.97 3.31 37.72
N GLY A 550 -0.10 3.99 37.27
CA GLY A 550 -1.11 3.40 36.39
C GLY A 550 -0.51 2.93 35.06
N ALA A 551 0.44 3.69 34.50
CA ALA A 551 1.17 3.30 33.29
C ALA A 551 2.04 2.06 33.51
N VAL A 552 2.75 1.97 34.64
CA VAL A 552 3.56 0.79 34.99
C VAL A 552 2.68 -0.46 35.07
N VAL A 553 1.55 -0.39 35.75
CA VAL A 553 0.59 -1.49 35.83
C VAL A 553 -0.03 -1.80 34.47
N GLY A 554 -0.45 -0.79 33.74
CA GLY A 554 -1.10 -0.93 32.44
C GLY A 554 -0.21 -1.50 31.33
N LEU A 555 1.09 -1.20 31.37
CA LEU A 555 2.10 -1.72 30.46
C LEU A 555 2.66 -3.09 30.87
N SER A 556 2.33 -3.57 32.08
CA SER A 556 2.72 -4.90 32.51
C SER A 556 2.05 -5.98 31.66
N ASN A 557 2.63 -7.18 31.64
CA ASN A 557 2.08 -8.31 30.89
C ASN A 557 0.81 -8.85 31.58
N LEU A 558 -0.18 -9.27 30.78
CA LEU A 558 -1.34 -9.98 31.27
C LEU A 558 -0.92 -11.26 32.02
N PRO A 559 -1.49 -11.57 33.20
CA PRO A 559 -1.17 -12.77 33.97
C PRO A 559 -1.44 -14.05 33.15
N GLY A 560 -0.54 -15.04 33.26
CA GLY A 560 -0.76 -16.39 32.72
C GLY A 560 0.10 -16.83 31.54
N ARG A 561 1.00 -16.01 31.02
CA ARG A 561 1.92 -16.38 29.93
C ARG A 561 3.38 -16.13 30.28
N GLY A 562 3.96 -16.90 31.16
CA GLY A 562 5.39 -17.20 31.42
C GLY A 562 6.50 -16.19 31.18
N ALA A 563 6.21 -14.97 30.78
CA ALA A 563 7.15 -13.90 30.51
C ALA A 563 7.19 -12.90 31.68
N GLY A 564 8.37 -12.34 31.95
CA GLY A 564 8.57 -11.36 33.02
C GLY A 564 7.58 -10.19 32.98
N TRP A 565 7.59 -9.38 34.04
CA TRP A 565 6.60 -8.32 34.28
C TRP A 565 6.44 -7.30 33.15
N THR A 566 7.49 -7.11 32.30
CA THR A 566 7.47 -6.12 31.22
C THR A 566 8.30 -6.58 30.01
N VAL A 567 7.94 -6.07 28.82
CA VAL A 567 8.74 -6.19 27.61
C VAL A 567 9.60 -4.94 27.46
N PRO A 568 10.94 -5.06 27.43
CA PRO A 568 11.86 -3.90 27.36
C PRO A 568 11.53 -2.92 26.20
N GLY A 569 11.08 -3.40 25.06
CA GLY A 569 10.70 -2.58 23.91
C GLY A 569 9.57 -1.60 24.18
N ARG A 570 8.61 -1.94 25.04
CA ARG A 570 7.51 -1.04 25.43
C ARG A 570 7.98 0.22 26.14
N TRP A 571 8.96 0.07 27.04
CA TRP A 571 9.53 1.21 27.77
C TRP A 571 10.36 2.12 26.86
N ARG A 572 11.06 1.55 25.89
CA ARG A 572 11.82 2.32 24.92
C ARG A 572 10.91 3.12 23.98
N GLY A 573 9.84 2.51 23.50
CA GLY A 573 8.81 3.17 22.69
C GLY A 573 8.07 4.26 23.47
N LEU A 574 7.75 4.01 24.75
CA LEU A 574 7.17 5.00 25.64
C LEU A 574 8.12 6.18 25.85
N GLY A 575 9.39 5.94 26.13
CA GLY A 575 10.39 6.98 26.31
C GLY A 575 10.43 7.96 25.14
N ILE A 576 10.45 7.46 23.91
CA ILE A 576 10.45 8.30 22.68
C ILE A 576 9.18 9.16 22.60
N ARG A 577 8.01 8.64 22.96
CA ARG A 577 6.73 9.36 22.92
C ARG A 577 6.61 10.43 24.01
N LEU A 578 7.27 10.21 25.14
CA LEU A 578 7.25 11.18 26.24
C LEU A 578 8.24 12.34 26.04
N VAL A 579 9.24 12.21 25.14
CA VAL A 579 10.21 13.29 24.84
C VAL A 579 9.51 14.60 24.46
N PRO A 580 8.53 14.66 23.51
CA PRO A 580 7.84 15.89 23.18
C PRO A 580 7.09 16.49 24.36
N ALA A 581 6.47 15.63 25.20
CA ALA A 581 5.77 16.08 26.41
C ALA A 581 6.73 16.69 27.43
N LEU A 582 7.90 16.08 27.64
CA LEU A 582 8.93 16.59 28.55
C LEU A 582 9.52 17.92 28.03
N VAL A 583 9.86 17.98 26.74
CA VAL A 583 10.39 19.21 26.11
C VAL A 583 9.34 20.33 26.17
N GLY A 584 8.07 20.01 25.85
CA GLY A 584 6.95 20.97 25.97
C GLY A 584 6.75 21.44 27.40
N GLY A 585 6.77 20.52 28.38
CA GLY A 585 6.66 20.84 29.80
C GLY A 585 7.78 21.76 30.29
N LEU A 586 9.03 21.44 29.94
CA LEU A 586 10.20 22.29 30.22
C LEU A 586 10.08 23.67 29.55
N GLY A 587 9.64 23.70 28.26
CA GLY A 587 9.44 24.95 27.52
C GLY A 587 8.38 25.86 28.15
N VAL A 588 7.23 25.27 28.55
CA VAL A 588 6.15 26.01 29.24
C VAL A 588 6.63 26.50 30.61
N GLY A 589 7.30 25.64 31.39
CA GLY A 589 7.88 26.05 32.69
C GLY A 589 8.87 27.20 32.53
N TRP A 590 9.81 27.08 31.56
CA TRP A 590 10.81 28.10 31.27
C TRP A 590 10.15 29.44 30.83
N SER A 591 9.19 29.38 29.90
CA SER A 591 8.52 30.59 29.41
C SER A 591 7.69 31.26 30.52
N THR A 592 7.01 30.46 31.34
CA THR A 592 6.24 30.99 32.50
C THR A 592 7.16 31.65 33.54
N TRP A 593 8.34 31.06 33.80
CA TRP A 593 9.34 31.66 34.67
C TRP A 593 9.92 32.95 34.07
N LEU A 594 10.27 32.95 32.78
CA LEU A 594 10.93 34.09 32.14
C LEU A 594 9.98 35.28 31.92
N LEU A 595 8.75 35.02 31.50
CA LEU A 595 7.76 36.05 31.13
C LEU A 595 6.84 36.44 32.30
N GLY A 596 6.83 35.66 33.38
CA GLY A 596 6.04 35.90 34.59
C GLY A 596 6.85 36.60 35.68
N SER A 597 6.41 36.42 36.96
CA SER A 597 7.01 37.01 38.16
C SER A 597 8.36 36.38 38.56
N ARG A 598 8.98 35.51 37.73
CA ARG A 598 10.12 34.66 38.09
C ARG A 598 9.87 33.72 39.27
N ASP A 599 8.60 33.44 39.53
CA ASP A 599 8.19 32.50 40.56
C ASP A 599 8.35 31.05 40.08
N VAL A 600 9.22 30.30 40.75
CA VAL A 600 9.54 28.91 40.45
C VAL A 600 8.34 28.01 40.71
N GLU A 601 7.52 28.31 41.74
CA GLU A 601 6.35 27.46 42.03
C GLU A 601 5.29 27.56 40.93
N VAL A 602 5.06 28.75 40.40
CA VAL A 602 4.14 29.00 39.28
C VAL A 602 4.64 28.30 38.02
N ALA A 603 5.94 28.44 37.71
CA ALA A 603 6.56 27.81 36.57
C ALA A 603 6.50 26.27 36.64
N LEU A 604 6.81 25.71 37.80
CA LEU A 604 6.72 24.26 38.05
C LEU A 604 5.29 23.74 37.96
N SER A 605 4.31 24.52 38.51
CA SER A 605 2.89 24.19 38.37
C SER A 605 2.47 24.12 36.91
N ALA A 606 2.87 25.08 36.07
CA ALA A 606 2.52 25.11 34.65
C ALA A 606 3.15 23.93 33.89
N ALA A 607 4.43 23.63 34.13
CA ALA A 607 5.12 22.48 33.53
C ALA A 607 4.46 21.14 33.92
N LEU A 608 4.19 20.92 35.21
CA LEU A 608 3.58 19.68 35.69
C LEU A 608 2.13 19.51 35.20
N ARG A 609 1.35 20.59 35.13
CA ARG A 609 -0.01 20.55 34.58
C ARG A 609 -0.01 20.09 33.12
N LEU A 610 0.94 20.61 32.28
CA LEU A 610 1.08 20.14 30.91
C LEU A 610 1.43 18.65 30.85
N LEU A 611 2.32 18.17 31.71
CA LEU A 611 2.65 16.75 31.75
C LEU A 611 1.45 15.89 32.18
N VAL A 612 0.64 16.33 33.17
CA VAL A 612 -0.59 15.63 33.57
C VAL A 612 -1.58 15.53 32.42
N ILE A 613 -1.64 16.52 31.51
CA ILE A 613 -2.52 16.52 30.34
C ILE A 613 -1.98 15.58 29.25
N VAL A 614 -0.68 15.65 28.95
CA VAL A 614 -0.11 15.01 27.73
C VAL A 614 0.28 13.56 28.00
N VAL A 615 0.82 13.23 29.17
CA VAL A 615 1.33 11.88 29.46
C VAL A 615 0.27 10.78 29.33
N PRO A 616 -0.96 10.91 29.86
CA PRO A 616 -1.99 9.89 29.69
C PRO A 616 -2.36 9.67 28.22
N SER A 617 -2.50 10.76 27.45
CA SER A 617 -2.82 10.68 26.02
C SER A 617 -1.72 9.96 25.24
N ALA A 618 -0.46 10.27 25.52
CA ALA A 618 0.70 9.64 24.86
C ALA A 618 0.80 8.14 25.13
N ILE A 619 0.33 7.67 26.29
CA ILE A 619 0.35 6.26 26.67
C ILE A 619 -0.89 5.54 26.18
N LEU A 620 -2.08 6.04 26.52
CA LEU A 620 -3.35 5.31 26.36
C LEU A 620 -3.80 5.24 24.91
N LEU A 621 -3.60 6.31 24.11
CA LEU A 621 -3.99 6.33 22.70
C LEU A 621 -3.20 5.34 21.84
N ALA A 622 -2.04 4.91 22.32
CA ALA A 622 -1.24 3.87 21.66
C ALA A 622 -1.91 2.49 21.62
N PHE A 623 -2.87 2.24 22.51
CA PHE A 623 -3.62 0.99 22.63
C PHE A 623 -4.99 1.06 21.97
N VAL A 624 -5.33 2.17 21.33
CA VAL A 624 -6.61 2.33 20.62
C VAL A 624 -6.51 1.67 19.26
N ASP A 625 -7.29 0.60 19.05
CA ASP A 625 -7.49 0.00 17.74
C ASP A 625 -8.50 0.85 16.95
N PRO A 626 -8.16 1.29 15.70
CA PRO A 626 -9.05 2.12 14.89
C PRO A 626 -10.39 1.45 14.53
N ASP A 627 -10.39 0.14 14.27
CA ASP A 627 -11.60 -0.59 13.92
C ASP A 627 -12.52 -0.74 15.13
N ASP A 628 -11.94 -1.10 16.30
CA ASP A 628 -12.70 -1.16 17.56
C ASP A 628 -13.23 0.23 17.95
N LEU A 629 -12.49 1.31 17.68
CA LEU A 629 -12.96 2.67 17.91
C LEU A 629 -14.19 2.97 17.04
N ALA A 630 -14.17 2.63 15.76
CA ALA A 630 -15.31 2.81 14.88
C ALA A 630 -16.54 2.03 15.39
N ASP A 631 -16.35 0.76 15.80
CA ASP A 631 -17.40 -0.07 16.36
C ASP A 631 -18.03 0.58 17.62
N HIS A 632 -17.20 1.08 18.54
CA HIS A 632 -17.69 1.71 19.76
C HIS A 632 -18.39 3.05 19.50
N LEU A 633 -17.87 3.87 18.60
CA LEU A 633 -18.50 5.14 18.21
C LEU A 633 -19.87 4.92 17.55
N GLY A 634 -19.97 3.94 16.65
CA GLY A 634 -21.21 3.63 15.95
C GLY A 634 -22.25 2.96 16.85
N GLN A 635 -21.85 1.95 17.64
CA GLN A 635 -22.81 1.14 18.41
C GLN A 635 -23.18 1.78 19.76
N ARG A 636 -22.20 2.39 20.48
CA ARG A 636 -22.45 2.94 21.83
C ARG A 636 -22.85 4.40 21.83
N LEU A 637 -22.15 5.23 21.06
CA LEU A 637 -22.48 6.65 20.94
C LEU A 637 -23.53 6.91 19.86
N ARG A 638 -23.90 5.87 19.07
CA ARG A 638 -24.89 5.94 18.00
C ARG A 638 -24.59 7.03 16.99
N LEU A 639 -23.31 7.30 16.75
CA LEU A 639 -22.90 8.24 15.71
C LEU A 639 -23.21 7.69 14.32
N PRO A 640 -23.41 8.56 13.30
CA PRO A 640 -23.66 8.12 11.94
C PRO A 640 -22.56 7.19 11.44
N ALA A 641 -22.92 6.04 10.85
CA ALA A 641 -21.98 4.99 10.49
C ALA A 641 -20.92 5.45 9.45
N ARG A 642 -21.34 6.23 8.43
CA ARG A 642 -20.44 6.68 7.36
C ARG A 642 -19.21 7.47 7.87
N PRO A 643 -19.34 8.58 8.62
CA PRO A 643 -18.19 9.32 9.11
C PRO A 643 -17.36 8.50 10.12
N VAL A 644 -17.99 7.62 10.91
CA VAL A 644 -17.30 6.77 11.89
C VAL A 644 -16.41 5.75 11.19
N VAL A 645 -16.93 5.06 10.19
CA VAL A 645 -16.18 4.07 9.40
C VAL A 645 -15.08 4.72 8.58
N ALA A 646 -15.37 5.89 7.97
CA ALA A 646 -14.36 6.66 7.25
C ALA A 646 -13.21 7.10 8.18
N LEU A 647 -13.53 7.49 9.44
CA LEU A 647 -12.53 7.82 10.45
C LEU A 647 -11.68 6.59 10.81
N GLY A 648 -12.29 5.42 11.03
CA GLY A 648 -11.59 4.16 11.31
C GLY A 648 -10.61 3.80 10.20
N ALA A 649 -11.09 3.80 8.94
CA ALA A 649 -10.28 3.54 7.76
C ALA A 649 -9.13 4.56 7.59
N ALA A 650 -9.37 5.84 7.86
CA ALA A 650 -8.35 6.88 7.82
C ALA A 650 -7.27 6.68 8.90
N LEU A 651 -7.68 6.36 10.14
CA LEU A 651 -6.75 6.09 11.24
C LEU A 651 -5.90 4.84 10.99
N GLN A 652 -6.46 3.82 10.37
CA GLN A 652 -5.70 2.62 9.98
C GLN A 652 -4.60 2.97 8.97
N ARG A 653 -4.85 3.89 8.03
CA ARG A 653 -3.84 4.36 7.08
C ARG A 653 -2.69 5.16 7.73
N VAL A 654 -2.89 5.75 8.89
CA VAL A 654 -1.81 6.44 9.61
C VAL A 654 -0.64 5.50 9.91
N GLN A 655 -0.90 4.21 10.13
CA GLN A 655 0.15 3.20 10.34
C GLN A 655 1.04 3.01 9.10
N THR A 656 0.53 3.26 7.89
CA THR A 656 1.29 3.15 6.63
C THR A 656 2.16 4.39 6.35
N PHE A 657 1.93 5.51 7.04
CA PHE A 657 2.69 6.75 6.82
C PHE A 657 4.18 6.59 7.13
N GLY A 658 4.53 5.77 8.13
CA GLY A 658 5.93 5.49 8.46
C GLY A 658 6.67 4.80 7.31
N ALA A 659 6.03 3.85 6.64
CA ALA A 659 6.58 3.18 5.47
C ALA A 659 6.72 4.15 4.29
N ALA A 660 5.67 4.94 4.00
CA ALA A 660 5.69 5.94 2.94
C ALA A 660 6.78 7.01 3.18
N TRP A 661 6.94 7.48 4.42
CA TRP A 661 8.01 8.39 4.80
C TRP A 661 9.39 7.80 4.52
N THR A 662 9.60 6.54 4.89
CA THR A 662 10.86 5.82 4.67
C THR A 662 11.16 5.67 3.18
N GLU A 663 10.18 5.30 2.35
CA GLU A 663 10.35 5.16 0.90
C GLU A 663 10.67 6.50 0.21
N VAL A 664 9.99 7.59 0.58
CA VAL A 664 10.31 8.94 0.08
C VAL A 664 11.73 9.33 0.52
N GLY A 665 12.12 9.00 1.76
CA GLY A 665 13.48 9.21 2.25
C GLY A 665 14.53 8.45 1.44
N TRP A 666 14.25 7.19 1.08
CA TRP A 666 15.10 6.37 0.22
C TRP A 666 15.25 6.95 -1.18
N ALA A 667 14.11 7.30 -1.81
CA ALA A 667 14.12 7.91 -3.14
C ALA A 667 14.97 9.20 -3.17
N ARG A 668 14.82 10.06 -2.17
CA ARG A 668 15.60 11.29 -2.04
C ARG A 668 17.09 11.02 -1.82
N ARG A 669 17.44 10.07 -0.94
CA ARG A 669 18.84 9.70 -0.67
C ARG A 669 19.53 9.22 -1.94
N LEU A 670 18.87 8.36 -2.71
CA LEU A 670 19.41 7.81 -3.95
C LEU A 670 19.49 8.84 -5.10
N ARG A 671 18.73 9.94 -5.00
CA ARG A 671 18.83 11.12 -5.89
C ARG A 671 19.86 12.15 -5.41
N GLY A 672 20.71 11.82 -4.43
CA GLY A 672 21.72 12.71 -3.88
C GLY A 672 21.22 13.77 -2.91
N GLN A 673 19.91 13.76 -2.58
CA GLN A 673 19.27 14.74 -1.70
C GLN A 673 19.30 14.29 -0.22
N GLY A 674 20.48 14.10 0.33
CA GLY A 674 20.67 13.73 1.73
C GLY A 674 20.47 14.89 2.70
N VAL A 675 20.17 14.56 3.96
CA VAL A 675 20.11 15.55 5.05
C VAL A 675 21.52 15.88 5.54
N THR A 676 21.88 17.15 5.48
CA THR A 676 23.08 17.64 6.13
C THR A 676 22.69 18.26 7.48
N TRP A 677 22.82 17.50 8.56
CA TRP A 677 22.45 17.94 9.91
C TRP A 677 23.13 19.22 10.38
N ARG A 678 24.26 19.61 9.75
CA ARG A 678 24.97 20.87 10.02
C ARG A 678 24.28 22.09 9.40
N SER A 679 23.30 21.90 8.50
CA SER A 679 22.57 23.01 7.85
C SER A 679 21.07 22.95 8.22
N PRO A 680 20.57 23.86 9.09
CA PRO A 680 19.15 23.91 9.44
C PRO A 680 18.23 24.04 8.21
N ARG A 681 18.69 24.78 7.18
CA ARG A 681 17.94 24.92 5.92
C ARG A 681 17.77 23.61 5.18
N SER A 682 18.80 22.75 5.16
CA SER A 682 18.75 21.41 4.56
C SER A 682 17.76 20.50 5.30
N VAL A 683 17.75 20.56 6.63
CA VAL A 683 16.82 19.78 7.47
C VAL A 683 15.38 20.21 7.20
N VAL A 684 15.10 21.52 7.22
CA VAL A 684 13.76 22.07 6.97
C VAL A 684 13.29 21.74 5.55
N ALA A 685 14.14 21.90 4.54
CA ALA A 685 13.81 21.56 3.15
C ALA A 685 13.52 20.07 2.98
N HIS A 686 14.28 19.19 3.64
CA HIS A 686 14.05 17.76 3.62
C HIS A 686 12.72 17.38 4.29
N LEU A 687 12.46 17.89 5.48
CA LEU A 687 11.22 17.66 6.21
C LEU A 687 10.01 18.13 5.40
N TRP A 688 10.06 19.34 4.85
CA TRP A 688 9.00 19.89 4.02
C TRP A 688 8.71 19.02 2.78
N ALA A 689 9.75 18.69 2.02
CA ALA A 689 9.58 17.91 0.80
C ALA A 689 9.13 16.46 1.08
N SER A 690 9.61 15.82 2.17
CA SER A 690 9.17 14.49 2.58
C SER A 690 7.72 14.50 3.07
N THR A 691 7.32 15.52 3.85
CA THR A 691 5.93 15.69 4.29
C THR A 691 4.99 15.90 3.10
N PHE A 692 5.38 16.78 2.16
CA PHE A 692 4.57 17.05 0.97
C PHE A 692 4.43 15.81 0.08
N GLY A 693 5.52 15.10 -0.19
CA GLY A 693 5.48 13.83 -0.95
C GLY A 693 4.61 12.77 -0.26
N MET A 694 4.70 12.65 1.06
CA MET A 694 3.85 11.74 1.84
C MET A 694 2.36 12.13 1.74
N LEU A 695 2.03 13.42 1.81
CA LEU A 695 0.64 13.90 1.69
C LEU A 695 0.05 13.61 0.31
N LEU A 696 0.80 13.85 -0.76
CA LEU A 696 0.34 13.53 -2.13
C LEU A 696 0.05 12.04 -2.29
N ARG A 697 0.94 11.17 -1.80
CA ARG A 697 0.71 9.71 -1.83
C ARG A 697 -0.51 9.30 -0.99
N SER A 698 -0.68 9.94 0.16
CA SER A 698 -1.83 9.67 1.03
C SER A 698 -3.16 10.04 0.36
N LEU A 699 -3.19 11.14 -0.41
CA LEU A 699 -4.37 11.52 -1.18
C LEU A 699 -4.67 10.52 -2.30
N GLY A 700 -3.65 10.06 -3.04
CA GLY A 700 -3.82 9.00 -4.04
C GLY A 700 -4.35 7.69 -3.44
N SER A 701 -3.76 7.26 -2.31
CA SER A 701 -4.23 6.07 -1.59
C SER A 701 -5.65 6.22 -1.05
N ALA A 702 -6.04 7.43 -0.62
CA ALA A 702 -7.40 7.70 -0.15
C ALA A 702 -8.43 7.58 -1.27
N ALA A 703 -8.09 8.04 -2.49
CA ALA A 703 -8.94 7.88 -3.67
C ALA A 703 -9.18 6.40 -4.01
N THR A 704 -8.12 5.59 -4.03
CA THR A 704 -8.21 4.14 -4.29
C THR A 704 -9.03 3.44 -3.20
N LEU A 705 -8.83 3.81 -1.92
CA LEU A 705 -9.61 3.28 -0.81
C LEU A 705 -11.09 3.64 -0.93
N ALA A 706 -11.43 4.88 -1.34
CA ALA A 706 -12.81 5.29 -1.55
C ALA A 706 -13.50 4.43 -2.62
N VAL A 707 -12.82 4.17 -3.75
CA VAL A 707 -13.32 3.25 -4.79
C VAL A 707 -13.56 1.85 -4.21
N ALA A 708 -12.60 1.32 -3.42
CA ALA A 708 -12.74 -0.01 -2.82
C ALA A 708 -13.88 -0.10 -1.80
N MET A 709 -14.09 0.95 -1.00
CA MET A 709 -15.19 1.02 -0.05
C MET A 709 -16.54 1.12 -0.76
N ASP A 710 -16.63 1.96 -1.79
CA ASP A 710 -17.86 2.16 -2.56
C ASP A 710 -18.23 0.93 -3.39
N ALA A 711 -17.25 0.23 -3.96
CA ALA A 711 -17.45 -1.08 -4.60
C ALA A 711 -18.04 -2.12 -3.64
N ARG A 712 -17.81 -1.96 -2.33
CA ARG A 712 -18.38 -2.80 -1.25
C ARG A 712 -19.62 -2.17 -0.61
N GLY A 713 -20.31 -1.25 -1.33
CA GLY A 713 -21.62 -0.70 -0.95
C GLY A 713 -21.59 0.41 0.10
N PHE A 714 -20.43 1.01 0.40
CA PHE A 714 -20.29 2.02 1.48
C PHE A 714 -21.10 3.28 1.20
N ALA A 715 -21.07 3.84 -0.01
CA ALA A 715 -21.84 5.03 -0.37
C ALA A 715 -23.35 4.80 -0.27
N GLY A 716 -23.83 3.57 -0.56
CA GLY A 716 -25.24 3.16 -0.46
C GLY A 716 -25.69 2.72 0.94
N ALA A 717 -24.81 2.64 1.94
CA ALA A 717 -25.11 2.12 3.26
C ALA A 717 -26.12 2.99 4.03
N GLY A 718 -27.40 2.63 3.96
CA GLY A 718 -28.49 3.30 4.70
C GLY A 718 -28.65 2.80 6.15
N ARG A 719 -28.50 1.50 6.36
CA ARG A 719 -28.59 0.81 7.66
C ARG A 719 -27.46 -0.20 7.76
N ARG A 720 -26.28 0.27 8.18
CA ARG A 720 -25.14 -0.58 8.43
C ARG A 720 -25.37 -1.44 9.68
N THR A 721 -25.00 -2.72 9.59
CA THR A 721 -24.86 -3.64 10.73
C THR A 721 -23.41 -3.69 11.17
N TRP A 722 -23.11 -4.40 12.25
CA TRP A 722 -21.77 -4.49 12.79
C TRP A 722 -21.43 -5.95 13.05
N ALA A 723 -20.40 -6.48 12.40
CA ALA A 723 -19.95 -7.86 12.56
C ALA A 723 -19.41 -8.13 13.97
N THR A 724 -18.71 -7.15 14.54
CA THR A 724 -18.12 -7.25 15.87
C THR A 724 -18.94 -6.42 16.86
N ARG A 725 -19.26 -7.00 18.01
CA ARG A 725 -19.90 -6.28 19.11
C ARG A 725 -18.89 -5.39 19.81
N ALA A 726 -19.32 -4.22 20.28
CA ALA A 726 -18.55 -3.28 21.10
C ALA A 726 -18.92 -3.41 22.60
N PRO A 727 -18.49 -4.49 23.32
CA PRO A 727 -18.85 -4.69 24.72
C PRO A 727 -18.12 -3.68 25.62
N TRP A 728 -18.77 -3.29 26.72
CA TRP A 728 -18.08 -2.62 27.81
C TRP A 728 -17.59 -3.70 28.78
N ARG A 729 -16.28 -3.79 28.98
CA ARG A 729 -15.62 -4.82 29.77
C ARG A 729 -15.38 -4.32 31.20
N ALA A 730 -15.14 -5.23 32.15
CA ALA A 730 -14.75 -4.84 33.50
C ALA A 730 -13.45 -4.00 33.53
N ALA A 731 -12.50 -4.31 32.62
CA ALA A 731 -11.27 -3.53 32.48
C ALA A 731 -11.55 -2.06 32.12
N ASP A 732 -12.59 -1.80 31.31
CA ASP A 732 -13.00 -0.44 30.93
C ASP A 732 -13.43 0.37 32.15
N THR A 733 -14.22 -0.24 33.03
CA THR A 733 -14.64 0.39 34.26
C THR A 733 -13.45 0.65 35.17
N VAL A 734 -12.54 -0.29 35.33
CA VAL A 734 -11.35 -0.15 36.17
C VAL A 734 -10.46 1.01 35.71
N VAL A 735 -10.16 1.10 34.43
CA VAL A 735 -9.27 2.17 33.92
C VAL A 735 -9.90 3.55 34.03
N VAL A 736 -11.22 3.67 33.83
CA VAL A 736 -11.95 4.93 34.01
C VAL A 736 -12.00 5.33 35.51
N LEU A 737 -12.29 4.40 36.41
CA LEU A 737 -12.29 4.65 37.84
C LEU A 737 -10.89 5.05 38.36
N ALA A 738 -9.85 4.37 37.88
CA ALA A 738 -8.47 4.72 38.22
C ALA A 738 -8.13 6.16 37.77
N SER A 739 -8.61 6.58 36.60
CA SER A 739 -8.44 7.97 36.17
C SER A 739 -9.23 8.98 36.97
N LEU A 740 -10.44 8.64 37.42
CA LEU A 740 -11.26 9.51 38.28
C LEU A 740 -10.60 9.79 39.65
N VAL A 741 -9.75 8.88 40.14
CA VAL A 741 -8.96 9.13 41.35
C VAL A 741 -8.11 10.40 41.23
N THR A 742 -7.59 10.70 40.01
CA THR A 742 -6.79 11.92 39.77
C THR A 742 -7.62 13.20 40.01
N VAL A 743 -8.89 13.20 39.62
CA VAL A 743 -9.82 14.32 39.87
C VAL A 743 -10.18 14.42 41.35
N ALA A 744 -10.44 13.27 42.00
CA ALA A 744 -10.71 13.23 43.42
C ALA A 744 -9.54 13.84 44.24
N VAL A 745 -8.29 13.47 43.90
CA VAL A 745 -7.09 14.05 44.54
C VAL A 745 -7.03 15.56 44.33
N ALA A 746 -7.32 16.05 43.12
CA ALA A 746 -7.31 17.49 42.81
C ALA A 746 -8.40 18.26 43.63
N LEU A 747 -9.57 17.65 43.79
CA LEU A 747 -10.69 18.27 44.57
C LEU A 747 -10.45 18.24 46.06
N LEU A 748 -9.94 17.15 46.61
CA LEU A 748 -9.64 17.02 48.05
C LEU A 748 -8.49 17.93 48.52
N ALA A 749 -7.63 18.36 47.61
CA ALA A 749 -6.50 19.23 47.87
C ALA A 749 -6.83 20.73 47.73
N ARG A 750 -8.06 21.08 47.34
CA ARG A 750 -8.60 22.44 47.33
C ARG A 750 -9.15 22.83 48.71
#